data_1b6b5be7361ae10feca92c563ae68ed3
#
_entry.id   1b6b5be7361ae10feca92c563ae68ed3
#
_cell.length_a   1.000
_cell.length_b   1.000
_cell.length_c   1.000
_cell.angle_alpha   90.00
_cell.angle_beta   90.00
_cell.angle_gamma   90.00
#
_symmetry.space_group_name_H-M   'P 1'
#
loop_
_entity.id
_entity.type
_entity.pdbx_description
1 polymer ?
#
loop_
_entity_poly.entity_id
_entity_poly.type
_entity_poly.pdbx_seq_one_letter_code
_entity_poly.pdbx_strand_id
1 'polypeptide(L)'
;MRSRTVAFVVAALAACTITSAGPATADPTGGASGASWQSLVDAPDAYPNTAVEWDVPITLSDGTVLRANVFRPAHADGTPIDEPTPVVLGLTPYTKLLSTLASVAMEDPQFAPLVDELGSVLNFGAPFDGITELAAPASQLGRAFGLNRDLVQNGYTQVIVDVRGTGFSHGQWDVLGPREQQDTVEVIDWAAKQPWSNGRVGTTGVSYSAINQIQAAGLRPEALDAVFAVEPGNDLLRDIVGTGGAVGVGFMPAWLGLVNGLKWVPDMQALLQGRFDAQWLRDRLADPATKIPELFEVLTAPSIDGVSPDALAVAQDGPFYQERQARLESIEVPTFVFGNWHDIFANSEPDIYNRIPVEPGRKQLVMGDGYHAILGTGFGTPGHPPNITALQHAWFDRWLKDIDNGIDEYGPVTLLQQGGGWVTNDEFPRSPVDHEKLFLSAAPSGTAGHALHDGTLATSAPETAQRLTVAPGLRGFCSREAAQGTAGIAVLLGAGCTKDARFNEAEGLTFTSGPVTEPTVLSGPVNVHLETVLDATDGFWSVSVNDVAPDGRSTVLTTGSLVSSLRAIEDSKSTFTADGDYAQAHPVLTLESRQPIVPGQPTALDISTLPTEAVLQPGHRIRVDVYAASVPRSLPLGPMLVESGLRPQHLELNPAAPSFVTLPVAK
;
A
#
# COMPACT_ATOMS: atom_id res chain seq x y z
N MET A 1 30.43 29.88 84.21
CA MET A 1 29.70 31.05 83.74
C MET A 1 30.18 31.42 82.36
N ARG A 2 29.25 31.69 81.45
CA ARG A 2 29.31 31.97 80.00
C ARG A 2 29.41 30.72 79.07
N SER A 3 28.25 30.32 78.68
CA SER A 3 27.91 29.46 77.53
C SER A 3 28.40 30.09 76.21
N ARG A 4 29.02 29.30 75.35
CA ARG A 4 29.27 29.70 73.96
C ARG A 4 28.52 28.66 73.09
N THR A 5 27.46 29.16 72.47
CA THR A 5 26.67 28.47 71.45
C THR A 5 27.49 28.44 70.17
N VAL A 6 27.73 27.28 69.62
CA VAL A 6 28.31 27.07 68.31
C VAL A 6 27.16 26.79 67.36
N ALA A 7 26.96 27.69 66.38
CA ALA A 7 25.99 27.51 65.28
C ALA A 7 26.63 26.69 64.17
N PHE A 8 26.01 25.52 63.82
CA PHE A 8 26.34 24.77 62.63
C PHE A 8 25.55 25.34 61.45
N VAL A 9 26.27 25.86 60.44
CA VAL A 9 25.71 26.18 59.13
C VAL A 9 25.74 24.92 58.29
N VAL A 10 24.57 24.35 57.96
CA VAL A 10 24.42 23.27 56.98
C VAL A 10 24.23 23.93 55.63
N ALA A 11 25.26 23.87 54.76
CA ALA A 11 25.13 24.23 53.35
C ALA A 11 24.49 23.06 52.58
N ALA A 12 23.25 23.22 52.12
CA ALA A 12 22.60 22.30 51.21
C ALA A 12 23.12 22.51 49.79
N LEU A 13 23.96 21.60 49.31
CA LEU A 13 24.27 21.50 47.89
C LEU A 13 23.05 20.91 47.17
N ALA A 14 22.29 21.73 46.44
CA ALA A 14 21.33 21.26 45.45
C ALA A 14 22.10 20.78 44.22
N ALA A 15 22.22 19.49 44.05
CA ALA A 15 22.67 18.88 42.81
C ALA A 15 21.55 19.04 41.78
N CYS A 16 21.68 19.99 40.86
CA CYS A 16 20.91 20.00 39.62
C CYS A 16 21.40 18.83 38.77
N THR A 17 20.68 17.73 38.78
CA THR A 17 20.76 16.73 37.72
C THR A 17 20.17 17.35 36.46
N ILE A 18 21.03 17.80 35.58
CA ILE A 18 20.63 18.05 34.18
C ILE A 18 20.41 16.68 33.57
N THR A 19 19.15 16.21 33.57
CA THR A 19 18.71 15.17 32.65
C THR A 19 18.76 15.81 31.28
N SER A 20 19.73 15.41 30.45
CA SER A 20 19.66 15.65 29.02
C SER A 20 18.39 14.94 28.53
N ALA A 21 17.31 15.69 28.34
CA ALA A 21 16.21 15.20 27.54
C ALA A 21 16.81 14.94 26.15
N GLY A 22 16.85 13.70 25.72
CA GLY A 22 17.01 13.36 24.31
C GLY A 22 15.92 14.11 23.52
N PRO A 23 16.06 14.29 22.20
CA PRO A 23 15.03 14.90 21.40
C PRO A 23 13.72 14.17 21.72
N ALA A 24 12.69 14.94 22.10
CA ALA A 24 11.37 14.39 22.35
C ALA A 24 10.91 13.77 21.03
N THR A 25 10.80 12.46 20.97
CA THR A 25 10.15 11.79 19.85
C THR A 25 8.72 12.33 19.79
N ALA A 26 8.30 12.80 18.63
CA ALA A 26 6.94 13.30 18.44
C ALA A 26 5.92 12.22 18.86
N ASP A 27 4.81 12.64 19.46
CA ASP A 27 3.79 11.72 19.95
C ASP A 27 2.97 11.19 18.78
N PRO A 28 2.92 9.86 18.53
CA PRO A 28 2.14 9.29 17.44
C PRO A 28 0.63 9.58 17.53
N THR A 29 0.13 9.95 18.71
CA THR A 29 -1.26 10.40 18.90
C THR A 29 -1.49 11.85 18.46
N GLY A 30 -0.44 12.60 18.13
CA GLY A 30 -0.50 14.04 17.90
C GLY A 30 -0.71 14.87 19.18
N GLY A 31 -0.71 14.24 20.35
CA GLY A 31 -0.86 14.91 21.66
C GLY A 31 -2.12 15.76 21.78
N ALA A 32 -1.98 17.00 22.24
CA ALA A 32 -3.11 17.92 22.40
C ALA A 32 -3.74 18.32 21.06
N SER A 33 -2.94 18.47 20.00
CA SER A 33 -3.43 18.78 18.65
C SER A 33 -4.24 17.61 18.08
N GLY A 34 -3.72 16.38 18.18
CA GLY A 34 -4.43 15.17 17.74
C GLY A 34 -5.77 14.97 18.46
N ALA A 35 -5.83 15.23 19.78
CA ALA A 35 -7.07 15.21 20.52
C ALA A 35 -8.06 16.31 20.05
N SER A 36 -7.53 17.48 19.65
CA SER A 36 -8.35 18.55 19.09
C SER A 36 -8.92 18.17 17.73
N TRP A 37 -8.12 17.56 16.83
CA TRP A 37 -8.59 17.12 15.52
C TRP A 37 -9.67 16.05 15.64
N GLN A 38 -9.50 15.09 16.57
CA GLN A 38 -10.52 14.07 16.85
C GLN A 38 -11.82 14.70 17.38
N SER A 39 -11.71 15.68 18.26
CA SER A 39 -12.87 16.39 18.82
C SER A 39 -13.64 17.21 17.77
N LEU A 40 -12.98 17.69 16.72
CA LEU A 40 -13.64 18.41 15.63
C LEU A 40 -14.56 17.49 14.82
N VAL A 41 -14.15 16.25 14.57
CA VAL A 41 -14.95 15.25 13.86
C VAL A 41 -16.15 14.79 14.71
N ASP A 42 -15.99 14.80 16.04
CA ASP A 42 -17.05 14.43 16.99
C ASP A 42 -17.99 15.61 17.33
N ALA A 43 -17.65 16.84 16.88
CA ALA A 43 -18.45 18.04 17.13
C ALA A 43 -19.67 18.12 16.19
N PRO A 44 -20.73 18.88 16.55
CA PRO A 44 -21.81 19.16 15.62
C PRO A 44 -21.30 19.89 14.37
N ASP A 45 -21.78 19.47 13.21
CA ASP A 45 -21.45 20.05 11.91
C ASP A 45 -21.77 21.56 11.84
N ALA A 46 -20.94 22.32 11.13
CA ALA A 46 -21.15 23.75 10.91
C ALA A 46 -22.41 24.02 10.03
N TYR A 47 -22.69 23.10 9.11
CA TYR A 47 -23.87 23.16 8.20
C TYR A 47 -24.68 21.87 8.34
N PRO A 48 -26.01 21.99 8.58
CA PRO A 48 -26.84 20.83 8.91
C PRO A 48 -27.17 19.90 7.74
N ASN A 49 -26.90 20.32 6.49
CA ASN A 49 -27.26 19.59 5.29
C ASN A 49 -26.20 19.67 4.19
N THR A 50 -26.35 18.81 3.19
CA THR A 50 -25.57 18.77 1.97
C THR A 50 -26.51 18.94 0.76
N ALA A 51 -26.28 19.95 -0.08
CA ALA A 51 -26.91 20.09 -1.39
C ALA A 51 -26.10 19.35 -2.45
N VAL A 52 -26.77 18.71 -3.40
CA VAL A 52 -26.10 17.88 -4.42
C VAL A 52 -26.52 18.31 -5.81
N GLU A 53 -25.53 18.55 -6.68
CA GLU A 53 -25.70 18.69 -8.11
C GLU A 53 -25.23 17.38 -8.78
N TRP A 54 -26.19 16.65 -9.36
CA TRP A 54 -25.93 15.34 -9.94
C TRP A 54 -25.53 15.42 -11.40
N ASP A 55 -24.60 14.58 -11.80
CA ASP A 55 -24.19 14.32 -13.19
C ASP A 55 -23.76 15.57 -13.96
N VAL A 56 -23.02 16.46 -13.29
CA VAL A 56 -22.49 17.70 -13.86
C VAL A 56 -21.49 17.38 -14.98
N PRO A 57 -21.67 17.90 -16.22
CA PRO A 57 -20.74 17.65 -17.30
C PRO A 57 -19.49 18.54 -17.19
N ILE A 58 -18.33 17.93 -17.36
CA ILE A 58 -17.03 18.61 -17.46
C ILE A 58 -16.47 18.34 -18.87
N THR A 59 -16.47 19.35 -19.75
CA THR A 59 -15.93 19.21 -21.09
C THR A 59 -14.43 19.49 -21.07
N LEU A 60 -13.65 18.48 -21.45
CA LEU A 60 -12.19 18.55 -21.52
C LEU A 60 -11.70 19.16 -22.83
N SER A 61 -10.41 19.49 -22.90
CA SER A 61 -9.77 20.14 -24.06
C SER A 61 -9.86 19.33 -25.36
N ASP A 62 -9.96 17.99 -25.26
CA ASP A 62 -10.13 17.09 -26.41
C ASP A 62 -11.61 16.86 -26.81
N GLY A 63 -12.55 17.52 -26.12
CA GLY A 63 -13.98 17.39 -26.32
C GLY A 63 -14.64 16.21 -25.59
N THR A 64 -13.89 15.41 -24.89
CA THR A 64 -14.45 14.35 -24.03
C THR A 64 -15.21 14.98 -22.85
N VAL A 65 -16.35 14.41 -22.49
CA VAL A 65 -17.17 14.88 -21.37
C VAL A 65 -17.06 13.91 -20.22
N LEU A 66 -16.45 14.38 -19.12
CA LEU A 66 -16.51 13.66 -17.85
C LEU A 66 -17.78 14.03 -17.08
N ARG A 67 -18.15 13.20 -16.12
CA ARG A 67 -19.34 13.35 -15.30
C ARG A 67 -18.99 13.42 -13.81
N ALA A 68 -19.48 14.46 -13.16
CA ALA A 68 -19.22 14.73 -11.73
C ALA A 68 -20.49 14.78 -10.91
N ASN A 69 -20.40 14.46 -9.62
CA ASN A 69 -21.35 14.88 -8.59
C ASN A 69 -20.69 15.96 -7.75
N VAL A 70 -21.40 17.06 -7.48
CA VAL A 70 -20.93 18.20 -6.68
C VAL A 70 -21.75 18.27 -5.39
N PHE A 71 -21.09 18.15 -4.27
CA PHE A 71 -21.69 18.18 -2.93
C PHE A 71 -21.27 19.46 -2.23
N ARG A 72 -22.25 20.28 -1.82
CA ARG A 72 -22.02 21.59 -1.22
C ARG A 72 -22.63 21.70 0.16
N PRO A 73 -22.01 22.46 1.10
CA PRO A 73 -22.65 22.78 2.37
C PRO A 73 -24.02 23.42 2.14
N ALA A 74 -25.00 23.08 2.97
CA ALA A 74 -26.36 23.56 2.80
C ALA A 74 -27.01 23.95 4.14
N HIS A 75 -27.94 24.91 4.05
CA HIS A 75 -28.82 25.33 5.13
C HIS A 75 -29.81 24.22 5.51
N ALA A 76 -30.53 24.41 6.63
CA ALA A 76 -31.50 23.43 7.12
C ALA A 76 -32.66 23.14 6.15
N ASP A 77 -32.96 24.04 5.22
CA ASP A 77 -33.93 23.86 4.15
C ASP A 77 -33.39 23.13 2.90
N GLY A 78 -32.09 22.73 2.92
CA GLY A 78 -31.42 22.06 1.83
C GLY A 78 -30.87 22.98 0.74
N THR A 79 -31.01 24.32 0.88
CA THR A 79 -30.41 25.27 -0.06
C THR A 79 -28.89 25.36 0.15
N PRO A 80 -28.09 25.31 -0.93
CA PRO A 80 -26.64 25.46 -0.79
C PRO A 80 -26.28 26.85 -0.26
N ILE A 81 -25.17 26.96 0.47
CA ILE A 81 -24.66 28.26 0.92
C ILE A 81 -24.18 29.10 -0.25
N ASP A 82 -24.23 30.43 -0.11
CA ASP A 82 -23.81 31.37 -1.15
C ASP A 82 -22.28 31.61 -1.16
N GLU A 83 -21.63 31.46 0.01
CA GLU A 83 -20.19 31.69 0.16
C GLU A 83 -19.37 30.64 -0.59
N PRO A 84 -18.38 31.07 -1.41
CA PRO A 84 -17.45 30.13 -2.04
C PRO A 84 -16.59 29.40 -1.01
N THR A 85 -16.42 28.08 -1.18
CA THR A 85 -15.67 27.19 -0.28
C THR A 85 -14.45 26.59 -0.95
N PRO A 86 -13.44 26.13 -0.19
CA PRO A 86 -12.40 25.26 -0.74
C PRO A 86 -13.00 23.98 -1.31
N VAL A 87 -12.36 23.45 -2.36
CA VAL A 87 -12.82 22.23 -3.04
C VAL A 87 -11.96 21.04 -2.62
N VAL A 88 -12.60 19.90 -2.32
CA VAL A 88 -11.94 18.61 -2.15
C VAL A 88 -12.38 17.69 -3.29
N LEU A 89 -11.44 17.32 -4.16
CA LEU A 89 -11.70 16.62 -5.41
C LEU A 89 -11.23 15.16 -5.34
N GLY A 90 -12.05 14.23 -5.86
CA GLY A 90 -11.69 12.84 -6.08
C GLY A 90 -12.11 12.37 -7.47
N LEU A 91 -11.21 11.69 -8.19
CA LEU A 91 -11.52 11.02 -9.45
C LEU A 91 -11.50 9.51 -9.23
N THR A 92 -12.52 8.79 -9.73
CA THR A 92 -12.71 7.36 -9.43
C THR A 92 -13.05 6.53 -10.68
N PRO A 93 -12.49 5.32 -10.83
CA PRO A 93 -12.92 4.36 -11.84
C PRO A 93 -14.12 3.51 -11.37
N TYR A 94 -14.45 3.55 -10.07
CA TYR A 94 -15.46 2.70 -9.43
C TYR A 94 -16.89 3.22 -9.55
N THR A 95 -17.12 4.19 -10.41
CA THR A 95 -18.32 5.02 -10.59
C THR A 95 -18.70 5.87 -9.37
N LYS A 96 -18.88 7.17 -9.61
CA LYS A 96 -19.34 8.14 -8.61
C LYS A 96 -20.65 7.74 -7.92
N LEU A 97 -21.48 6.94 -8.60
CA LEU A 97 -22.71 6.41 -8.05
C LEU A 97 -22.43 5.39 -6.94
N LEU A 98 -21.54 4.42 -7.17
CA LEU A 98 -21.17 3.43 -6.15
C LEU A 98 -20.48 4.08 -4.96
N SER A 99 -19.56 5.00 -5.22
CA SER A 99 -18.87 5.78 -4.17
C SER A 99 -19.86 6.56 -3.31
N THR A 100 -20.87 7.17 -3.91
CA THR A 100 -21.93 7.92 -3.20
C THR A 100 -22.84 6.99 -2.41
N LEU A 101 -23.31 5.90 -3.02
CA LEU A 101 -24.17 4.91 -2.36
C LEU A 101 -23.45 4.23 -1.18
N ALA A 102 -22.19 3.86 -1.34
CA ALA A 102 -21.39 3.28 -0.26
C ALA A 102 -21.28 4.22 0.94
N SER A 103 -20.99 5.50 0.70
CA SER A 103 -20.90 6.51 1.77
C SER A 103 -22.23 6.70 2.50
N VAL A 104 -23.35 6.83 1.75
CA VAL A 104 -24.70 7.00 2.32
C VAL A 104 -25.12 5.76 3.12
N ALA A 105 -24.84 4.58 2.61
CA ALA A 105 -25.26 3.33 3.21
C ALA A 105 -24.47 2.98 4.49
N MET A 106 -23.20 3.39 4.58
CA MET A 106 -22.38 3.21 5.78
C MET A 106 -22.80 4.16 6.92
N GLU A 107 -23.42 5.29 6.59
CA GLU A 107 -23.84 6.30 7.57
C GLU A 107 -25.28 6.11 8.06
N ASP A 108 -26.16 5.49 7.27
CA ASP A 108 -27.58 5.28 7.63
C ASP A 108 -27.90 3.78 7.77
N PRO A 109 -28.25 3.32 9.00
CA PRO A 109 -28.61 1.91 9.25
C PRO A 109 -29.77 1.38 8.40
N GLN A 110 -30.62 2.27 7.84
CA GLN A 110 -31.72 1.86 6.96
C GLN A 110 -31.22 1.34 5.59
N PHE A 111 -30.01 1.71 5.18
CA PHE A 111 -29.36 1.24 3.94
C PHE A 111 -28.45 0.03 4.14
N ALA A 112 -28.22 -0.41 5.39
CA ALA A 112 -27.42 -1.62 5.66
C ALA A 112 -27.90 -2.84 4.85
N PRO A 113 -29.21 -3.13 4.69
CA PRO A 113 -29.68 -4.23 3.84
C PRO A 113 -29.31 -4.06 2.36
N LEU A 114 -29.23 -2.84 1.84
CA LEU A 114 -28.84 -2.56 0.46
C LEU A 114 -27.32 -2.78 0.26
N VAL A 115 -26.51 -2.45 1.26
CA VAL A 115 -25.07 -2.76 1.28
C VAL A 115 -24.84 -4.25 1.35
N ASP A 116 -25.63 -4.96 2.16
CA ASP A 116 -25.58 -6.41 2.28
C ASP A 116 -26.00 -7.09 0.95
N GLU A 117 -27.00 -6.55 0.27
CA GLU A 117 -27.46 -7.07 -1.02
C GLU A 117 -26.47 -6.76 -2.16
N LEU A 118 -25.91 -5.55 -2.21
CA LEU A 118 -24.81 -5.19 -3.12
C LEU A 118 -23.52 -5.96 -2.77
N GLY A 119 -23.21 -6.11 -1.50
CA GLY A 119 -22.13 -6.94 -0.99
C GLY A 119 -22.32 -8.41 -1.38
N SER A 120 -23.53 -8.93 -1.34
CA SER A 120 -23.85 -10.29 -1.76
C SER A 120 -23.72 -10.52 -3.28
N VAL A 121 -24.02 -9.50 -4.08
CA VAL A 121 -23.84 -9.52 -5.55
C VAL A 121 -22.36 -9.39 -5.92
N LEU A 122 -21.58 -8.60 -5.15
CA LEU A 122 -20.14 -8.46 -5.32
C LEU A 122 -19.35 -9.62 -4.69
N ASN A 123 -19.98 -10.43 -3.86
CA ASN A 123 -19.36 -11.41 -2.97
C ASN A 123 -19.55 -12.85 -3.42
N PHE A 124 -19.46 -13.17 -4.65
CA PHE A 124 -19.40 -14.56 -5.18
C PHE A 124 -19.87 -15.69 -4.22
N GLY A 125 -20.88 -15.42 -3.36
CA GLY A 125 -21.57 -16.45 -2.58
C GLY A 125 -20.93 -16.89 -1.26
N ALA A 126 -20.06 -16.11 -0.61
CA ALA A 126 -19.55 -16.41 0.74
C ALA A 126 -20.42 -15.76 1.84
N PRO A 127 -20.82 -16.48 2.90
CA PRO A 127 -21.59 -15.91 3.99
C PRO A 127 -20.71 -15.02 4.90
N PHE A 128 -21.14 -13.78 5.16
CA PHE A 128 -20.48 -12.83 6.07
C PHE A 128 -21.02 -12.95 7.49
N ASP A 129 -20.34 -13.65 8.36
CA ASP A 129 -20.57 -13.67 9.82
C ASP A 129 -19.53 -12.82 10.59
N GLY A 130 -19.24 -11.60 10.16
CA GLY A 130 -18.22 -10.77 10.81
C GLY A 130 -18.32 -9.26 10.57
N ILE A 131 -19.44 -8.79 10.03
CA ILE A 131 -19.62 -7.38 9.59
C ILE A 131 -19.49 -6.36 10.73
N THR A 132 -19.83 -6.72 11.95
CA THR A 132 -19.82 -5.80 13.10
C THR A 132 -18.42 -5.39 13.58
N GLU A 133 -17.40 -6.24 13.40
CA GLU A 133 -15.99 -5.89 13.73
C GLU A 133 -15.33 -5.07 12.61
N LEU A 134 -15.86 -5.10 11.40
CA LEU A 134 -15.38 -4.38 10.23
C LEU A 134 -16.09 -3.04 10.01
N ALA A 135 -17.20 -2.79 10.68
CA ALA A 135 -18.06 -1.63 10.41
C ALA A 135 -17.34 -0.28 10.66
N ALA A 136 -16.56 -0.15 11.72
CA ALA A 136 -15.88 1.11 12.03
C ALA A 136 -14.68 1.39 11.10
N PRO A 137 -13.75 0.45 10.86
CA PRO A 137 -12.70 0.62 9.83
C PRO A 137 -13.26 0.79 8.42
N ALA A 138 -14.30 0.03 8.05
CA ALA A 138 -14.95 0.14 6.74
C ALA A 138 -15.63 1.50 6.52
N SER A 139 -16.20 2.12 7.56
CA SER A 139 -16.80 3.46 7.46
C SER A 139 -15.75 4.55 7.21
N GLN A 140 -14.57 4.47 7.85
CA GLN A 140 -13.48 5.41 7.63
C GLN A 140 -12.93 5.30 6.19
N LEU A 141 -12.73 4.07 5.71
CA LEU A 141 -12.29 3.82 4.34
C LEU A 141 -13.36 4.27 3.33
N GLY A 142 -14.65 4.02 3.60
CA GLY A 142 -15.76 4.44 2.75
C GLY A 142 -15.81 5.96 2.55
N ARG A 143 -15.54 6.75 3.59
CA ARG A 143 -15.43 8.22 3.49
C ARG A 143 -14.24 8.66 2.66
N ALA A 144 -13.13 7.94 2.72
CA ALA A 144 -11.96 8.23 1.89
C ALA A 144 -12.17 7.82 0.41
N PHE A 145 -12.95 6.75 0.15
CA PHE A 145 -13.31 6.31 -1.22
C PHE A 145 -14.36 7.17 -1.92
N GLY A 146 -15.23 7.85 -1.18
CA GLY A 146 -16.39 8.49 -1.75
C GLY A 146 -16.73 9.84 -1.12
N LEU A 147 -18.00 10.02 -0.81
CA LEU A 147 -18.50 11.23 -0.15
C LEU A 147 -18.08 11.26 1.32
N ASN A 148 -17.31 12.26 1.70
CA ASN A 148 -17.04 12.59 3.09
C ASN A 148 -17.97 13.74 3.53
N ARG A 149 -19.12 13.40 4.12
CA ARG A 149 -20.09 14.39 4.58
C ARG A 149 -19.54 15.31 5.66
N ASP A 150 -18.67 14.80 6.53
CA ASP A 150 -18.06 15.63 7.58
C ASP A 150 -17.30 16.80 6.96
N LEU A 151 -16.52 16.57 5.87
CA LEU A 151 -15.85 17.65 5.15
C LEU A 151 -16.87 18.64 4.56
N VAL A 152 -17.91 18.13 3.88
CA VAL A 152 -18.91 19.00 3.25
C VAL A 152 -19.64 19.82 4.28
N GLN A 153 -20.14 19.20 5.35
CA GLN A 153 -20.89 19.88 6.41
C GLN A 153 -20.02 20.80 7.28
N ASN A 154 -18.69 20.70 7.14
CA ASN A 154 -17.72 21.60 7.75
C ASN A 154 -17.09 22.60 6.78
N GLY A 155 -17.82 22.91 5.68
CA GLY A 155 -17.52 24.05 4.81
C GLY A 155 -16.54 23.77 3.67
N TYR A 156 -16.59 22.56 3.12
CA TYR A 156 -15.91 22.20 1.87
C TYR A 156 -16.93 21.86 0.77
N THR A 157 -16.62 22.19 -0.46
CA THR A 157 -17.33 21.59 -1.60
C THR A 157 -16.57 20.34 -2.02
N GLN A 158 -17.23 19.17 -2.00
CA GLN A 158 -16.64 17.93 -2.50
C GLN A 158 -17.11 17.64 -3.90
N VAL A 159 -16.18 17.27 -4.80
CA VAL A 159 -16.46 16.90 -6.19
C VAL A 159 -15.95 15.48 -6.44
N ILE A 160 -16.84 14.58 -6.89
CA ILE A 160 -16.50 13.20 -7.23
C ILE A 160 -16.75 13.02 -8.72
N VAL A 161 -15.71 12.61 -9.46
CA VAL A 161 -15.72 12.50 -10.92
C VAL A 161 -15.46 11.08 -11.37
N ASP A 162 -16.27 10.56 -12.30
CA ASP A 162 -15.93 9.34 -13.02
C ASP A 162 -14.76 9.61 -13.96
N VAL A 163 -13.68 8.82 -13.88
CA VAL A 163 -12.57 8.95 -14.82
C VAL A 163 -13.00 8.59 -16.25
N ARG A 164 -12.24 9.05 -17.23
CA ARG A 164 -12.44 8.74 -18.65
C ARG A 164 -12.77 7.27 -18.87
N GLY A 165 -13.81 6.98 -19.63
CA GLY A 165 -14.17 5.60 -20.01
C GLY A 165 -14.81 4.76 -18.93
N THR A 166 -15.10 5.32 -17.74
CA THR A 166 -15.78 4.63 -16.63
C THR A 166 -17.07 5.33 -16.22
N GLY A 167 -17.87 4.69 -15.36
CA GLY A 167 -19.12 5.25 -14.87
C GLY A 167 -19.97 5.88 -15.96
N PHE A 168 -20.33 7.16 -15.83
CA PHE A 168 -21.11 7.90 -16.83
C PHE A 168 -20.25 8.78 -17.73
N SER A 169 -18.93 8.86 -17.52
CA SER A 169 -17.99 9.62 -18.33
C SER A 169 -17.79 9.02 -19.71
N HIS A 170 -17.58 9.87 -20.72
CA HIS A 170 -17.25 9.47 -22.10
C HIS A 170 -15.79 9.02 -22.24
N GLY A 171 -15.44 8.60 -23.46
CA GLY A 171 -14.09 8.17 -23.83
C GLY A 171 -13.79 6.72 -23.51
N GLN A 172 -12.53 6.35 -23.69
CA GLN A 172 -12.01 5.01 -23.39
C GLN A 172 -11.13 5.05 -22.15
N TRP A 173 -11.17 4.02 -21.35
CA TRP A 173 -10.40 3.93 -20.10
C TRP A 173 -8.94 3.61 -20.39
N ASP A 174 -8.01 4.49 -20.00
CA ASP A 174 -6.57 4.36 -20.24
C ASP A 174 -5.79 3.82 -19.02
N VAL A 175 -6.49 3.49 -17.95
CA VAL A 175 -5.91 2.92 -16.72
C VAL A 175 -4.71 3.73 -16.22
N LEU A 176 -4.95 4.94 -15.69
CA LEU A 176 -3.92 5.85 -15.18
C LEU A 176 -2.92 6.38 -16.24
N GLY A 177 -3.26 6.26 -17.51
CA GLY A 177 -2.38 6.67 -18.60
C GLY A 177 -2.22 8.19 -18.74
N PRO A 178 -1.33 8.65 -19.64
CA PRO A 178 -0.96 10.07 -19.74
C PRO A 178 -2.14 11.00 -20.02
N ARG A 179 -3.14 10.54 -20.81
CA ARG A 179 -4.33 11.38 -21.08
C ARG A 179 -5.21 11.53 -19.83
N GLU A 180 -5.36 10.48 -19.05
CA GLU A 180 -6.13 10.51 -17.79
C GLU A 180 -5.45 11.40 -16.74
N GLN A 181 -4.11 11.39 -16.68
CA GLN A 181 -3.34 12.32 -15.84
C GLN A 181 -3.65 13.77 -16.22
N GLN A 182 -3.68 14.09 -17.53
CA GLN A 182 -4.04 15.42 -18.01
C GLN A 182 -5.51 15.76 -17.73
N ASP A 183 -6.43 14.79 -17.83
CA ASP A 183 -7.83 14.96 -17.44
C ASP A 183 -7.96 15.41 -15.99
N THR A 184 -7.20 14.81 -15.08
CA THR A 184 -7.19 15.18 -13.66
C THR A 184 -6.76 16.63 -13.46
N VAL A 185 -5.72 17.09 -14.18
CA VAL A 185 -5.28 18.49 -14.16
C VAL A 185 -6.40 19.43 -14.66
N GLU A 186 -7.03 19.08 -15.80
CA GLU A 186 -8.12 19.90 -16.36
C GLU A 186 -9.34 19.96 -15.43
N VAL A 187 -9.64 18.88 -14.70
CA VAL A 187 -10.72 18.85 -13.71
C VAL A 187 -10.38 19.70 -12.47
N ILE A 188 -9.13 19.70 -11.99
CA ILE A 188 -8.66 20.60 -10.92
C ILE A 188 -8.87 22.05 -11.34
N ASP A 189 -8.43 22.42 -12.53
CA ASP A 189 -8.58 23.76 -13.10
C ASP A 189 -10.05 24.16 -13.31
N TRP A 190 -10.89 23.21 -13.71
CA TRP A 190 -12.33 23.44 -13.84
C TRP A 190 -12.98 23.71 -12.47
N ALA A 191 -12.64 22.90 -11.46
CA ALA A 191 -13.20 23.03 -10.11
C ALA A 191 -12.84 24.37 -9.45
N ALA A 192 -11.60 24.83 -9.62
CA ALA A 192 -11.13 26.12 -9.09
C ALA A 192 -11.91 27.32 -9.66
N LYS A 193 -12.40 27.21 -10.90
CA LYS A 193 -13.09 28.30 -11.62
C LYS A 193 -14.61 28.34 -11.42
N GLN A 194 -15.17 27.41 -10.64
CA GLN A 194 -16.60 27.36 -10.42
C GLN A 194 -17.08 28.49 -9.48
N PRO A 195 -18.31 29.00 -9.64
CA PRO A 195 -18.83 30.09 -8.80
C PRO A 195 -18.88 29.77 -7.31
N TRP A 196 -18.98 28.49 -6.96
CA TRP A 196 -19.02 28.00 -5.59
C TRP A 196 -17.64 27.70 -5.01
N SER A 197 -16.59 27.80 -5.81
CA SER A 197 -15.19 27.58 -5.39
C SER A 197 -14.52 28.89 -4.98
N ASN A 198 -13.74 28.87 -3.92
CA ASN A 198 -12.87 29.99 -3.55
C ASN A 198 -11.52 29.98 -4.29
N GLY A 199 -11.33 29.03 -5.23
CA GLY A 199 -10.12 28.88 -6.04
C GLY A 199 -9.09 27.92 -5.46
N ARG A 200 -9.25 27.44 -4.22
CA ARG A 200 -8.34 26.49 -3.58
C ARG A 200 -8.85 25.07 -3.72
N VAL A 201 -7.98 24.18 -4.20
CA VAL A 201 -8.34 22.78 -4.47
C VAL A 201 -7.39 21.84 -3.74
N GLY A 202 -7.96 20.95 -2.93
CA GLY A 202 -7.29 19.76 -2.43
C GLY A 202 -7.79 18.50 -3.12
N THR A 203 -6.98 17.46 -3.13
CA THR A 203 -7.39 16.16 -3.67
C THR A 203 -7.35 15.08 -2.60
N THR A 204 -8.31 14.13 -2.69
CA THR A 204 -8.37 12.96 -1.80
C THR A 204 -8.84 11.73 -2.54
N GLY A 205 -8.53 10.57 -2.01
CA GLY A 205 -8.99 9.28 -2.51
C GLY A 205 -8.10 8.13 -2.06
N VAL A 206 -8.59 6.93 -2.31
CA VAL A 206 -7.92 5.67 -1.96
C VAL A 206 -7.52 4.95 -3.23
N SER A 207 -6.39 4.23 -3.21
CA SER A 207 -5.98 3.35 -4.30
C SER A 207 -5.84 4.10 -5.63
N TYR A 208 -6.55 3.68 -6.65
CA TYR A 208 -6.58 4.36 -7.95
C TYR A 208 -6.79 5.88 -7.83
N SER A 209 -7.74 6.29 -6.97
CA SER A 209 -8.02 7.70 -6.72
C SER A 209 -6.91 8.41 -5.93
N ALA A 210 -6.02 7.67 -5.27
CA ALA A 210 -4.80 8.20 -4.68
C ALA A 210 -3.67 8.30 -5.70
N ILE A 211 -3.56 7.34 -6.60
CA ILE A 211 -2.54 7.32 -7.67
C ILE A 211 -2.73 8.51 -8.62
N ASN A 212 -3.96 8.72 -9.12
CA ASN A 212 -4.22 9.80 -10.10
C ASN A 212 -3.97 11.19 -9.52
N GLN A 213 -4.17 11.42 -8.20
CA GLN A 213 -3.86 12.71 -7.58
C GLN A 213 -2.35 12.93 -7.43
N ILE A 214 -1.56 11.88 -7.10
CA ILE A 214 -0.10 11.97 -7.07
C ILE A 214 0.46 12.23 -8.48
N GLN A 215 -0.09 11.56 -9.51
CA GLN A 215 0.26 11.82 -10.90
C GLN A 215 -0.03 13.27 -11.31
N ALA A 216 -1.22 13.77 -10.97
CA ALA A 216 -1.61 15.16 -11.27
C ALA A 216 -0.73 16.17 -10.51
N ALA A 217 -0.41 15.94 -9.24
CA ALA A 217 0.49 16.79 -8.47
C ALA A 217 1.89 16.89 -9.11
N GLY A 218 2.38 15.78 -9.67
CA GLY A 218 3.63 15.76 -10.44
C GLY A 218 3.60 16.56 -11.75
N LEU A 219 2.40 16.91 -12.26
CA LEU A 219 2.19 17.81 -13.40
C LEU A 219 2.01 19.28 -12.99
N ARG A 220 1.92 19.57 -11.69
CA ARG A 220 1.93 20.91 -11.09
C ARG A 220 0.78 21.80 -11.56
N PRO A 221 -0.50 21.39 -11.45
CA PRO A 221 -1.62 22.28 -11.74
C PRO A 221 -1.62 23.47 -10.78
N GLU A 222 -1.82 24.68 -11.31
CA GLU A 222 -1.71 25.92 -10.54
C GLU A 222 -2.71 26.01 -9.36
N ALA A 223 -3.89 25.43 -9.53
CA ALA A 223 -4.96 25.48 -8.54
C ALA A 223 -4.89 24.39 -7.47
N LEU A 224 -3.93 23.44 -7.55
CA LEU A 224 -3.77 22.39 -6.53
C LEU A 224 -2.98 22.90 -5.34
N ASP A 225 -3.59 22.89 -4.16
CA ASP A 225 -2.98 23.38 -2.92
C ASP A 225 -2.57 22.28 -1.94
N ALA A 226 -3.23 21.10 -1.97
CA ALA A 226 -2.92 20.00 -1.06
C ALA A 226 -3.36 18.63 -1.63
N VAL A 227 -2.62 17.58 -1.23
CA VAL A 227 -2.92 16.18 -1.55
C VAL A 227 -3.07 15.39 -0.26
N PHE A 228 -4.13 14.55 -0.17
CA PHE A 228 -4.31 13.56 0.88
C PHE A 228 -4.52 12.19 0.24
N ALA A 229 -3.43 11.46 0.04
CA ALA A 229 -3.41 10.19 -0.68
C ALA A 229 -3.45 9.00 0.28
N VAL A 230 -4.46 8.15 0.14
CA VAL A 230 -4.64 6.94 0.95
C VAL A 230 -4.29 5.73 0.10
N GLU A 231 -3.29 4.97 0.52
CA GLU A 231 -2.80 3.77 -0.16
C GLU A 231 -2.47 4.02 -1.64
N PRO A 232 -1.59 5.00 -1.95
CA PRO A 232 -1.17 5.29 -3.32
C PRO A 232 -0.09 4.33 -3.82
N GLY A 233 -0.21 3.87 -5.07
CA GLY A 233 0.88 3.22 -5.79
C GLY A 233 1.63 4.19 -6.72
N ASN A 234 2.86 3.85 -7.09
CA ASN A 234 3.64 4.56 -8.10
C ASN A 234 4.35 3.62 -9.07
N ASP A 235 4.92 2.52 -8.59
CA ASP A 235 5.49 1.47 -9.44
C ASP A 235 4.51 0.29 -9.55
N LEU A 236 3.46 0.48 -10.36
CA LEU A 236 2.36 -0.49 -10.48
C LEU A 236 2.84 -1.88 -10.92
N LEU A 237 3.93 -1.96 -11.67
CA LEU A 237 4.49 -3.24 -12.07
C LEU A 237 5.02 -4.00 -10.84
N ARG A 238 5.94 -3.38 -10.08
CA ARG A 238 6.58 -4.05 -8.93
C ARG A 238 5.65 -4.21 -7.74
N ASP A 239 4.68 -3.31 -7.60
CA ASP A 239 3.72 -3.37 -6.51
C ASP A 239 2.72 -4.54 -6.69
N ILE A 240 2.08 -4.63 -7.86
CA ILE A 240 0.90 -5.49 -8.00
C ILE A 240 0.79 -6.27 -9.30
N VAL A 241 1.22 -5.71 -10.46
CA VAL A 241 0.98 -6.36 -11.74
C VAL A 241 2.01 -7.42 -12.06
N GLY A 242 3.28 -7.16 -11.76
CA GLY A 242 4.42 -8.01 -12.12
C GLY A 242 5.42 -8.22 -10.98
N THR A 243 4.94 -8.45 -9.76
CA THR A 243 5.77 -8.63 -8.56
C THR A 243 6.83 -9.71 -8.77
N GLY A 244 8.11 -9.32 -8.75
CA GLY A 244 9.22 -10.23 -9.04
C GLY A 244 9.16 -10.86 -10.45
N GLY A 245 8.48 -10.22 -11.41
CA GLY A 245 8.28 -10.73 -12.77
C GLY A 245 7.12 -11.73 -12.92
N ALA A 246 6.29 -11.88 -11.89
CA ALA A 246 5.11 -12.75 -11.88
C ALA A 246 3.82 -11.95 -11.73
N VAL A 247 2.74 -12.35 -12.41
CA VAL A 247 1.47 -11.62 -12.46
C VAL A 247 0.72 -11.71 -11.13
N GLY A 248 0.21 -10.60 -10.63
CA GLY A 248 -0.60 -10.50 -9.42
C GLY A 248 -2.01 -11.09 -9.58
N VAL A 249 -2.12 -12.40 -9.61
CA VAL A 249 -3.37 -13.12 -9.93
C VAL A 249 -4.40 -13.08 -8.81
N GLY A 250 -4.02 -12.77 -7.58
CA GLY A 250 -4.94 -12.64 -6.46
C GLY A 250 -5.82 -11.40 -6.53
N PHE A 251 -5.34 -10.32 -7.14
CA PHE A 251 -6.03 -9.05 -7.21
C PHE A 251 -6.44 -8.65 -8.63
N MET A 252 -5.51 -8.67 -9.59
CA MET A 252 -5.70 -8.08 -10.91
C MET A 252 -6.91 -8.60 -11.68
N PRO A 253 -7.18 -9.93 -11.76
CA PRO A 253 -8.34 -10.42 -12.48
C PRO A 253 -9.67 -9.97 -11.88
N ALA A 254 -9.77 -9.97 -10.54
CA ALA A 254 -10.98 -9.56 -9.84
C ALA A 254 -11.20 -8.04 -9.97
N TRP A 255 -10.15 -7.24 -9.82
CA TRP A 255 -10.20 -5.79 -9.94
C TRP A 255 -10.55 -5.34 -11.37
N LEU A 256 -9.88 -5.88 -12.39
CA LEU A 256 -10.22 -5.59 -13.79
C LEU A 256 -11.64 -6.03 -14.11
N GLY A 257 -12.08 -7.20 -13.63
CA GLY A 257 -13.45 -7.69 -13.78
C GLY A 257 -14.47 -6.74 -13.16
N LEU A 258 -14.20 -6.26 -11.94
CA LEU A 258 -15.07 -5.29 -11.24
C LEU A 258 -15.20 -3.99 -12.03
N VAL A 259 -14.09 -3.31 -12.36
CA VAL A 259 -14.13 -2.00 -13.04
C VAL A 259 -14.74 -2.14 -14.44
N ASN A 260 -14.37 -3.19 -15.20
CA ASN A 260 -14.98 -3.44 -16.51
C ASN A 260 -16.47 -3.77 -16.40
N GLY A 261 -16.93 -4.44 -15.35
CA GLY A 261 -18.35 -4.66 -15.08
C GLY A 261 -19.07 -3.33 -14.77
N LEU A 262 -18.50 -2.53 -13.89
CA LEU A 262 -19.09 -1.25 -13.47
C LEU A 262 -19.20 -0.25 -14.61
N LYS A 263 -18.25 -0.21 -15.56
CA LYS A 263 -18.31 0.72 -16.70
C LYS A 263 -19.49 0.46 -17.65
N TRP A 264 -20.15 -0.72 -17.56
CA TRP A 264 -21.36 -1.03 -18.32
C TRP A 264 -22.65 -0.66 -17.61
N VAL A 265 -22.61 -0.14 -16.38
CA VAL A 265 -23.80 0.33 -15.65
C VAL A 265 -24.20 1.70 -16.20
N PRO A 266 -25.36 1.83 -16.90
CA PRO A 266 -25.80 3.11 -17.45
C PRO A 266 -26.36 4.02 -16.36
N ASP A 267 -26.51 5.32 -16.68
CA ASP A 267 -27.27 6.25 -15.85
C ASP A 267 -28.76 5.86 -15.86
N MET A 268 -29.15 5.11 -14.83
CA MET A 268 -30.53 4.63 -14.67
C MET A 268 -31.51 5.78 -14.49
N GLN A 269 -31.11 6.89 -13.84
CA GLN A 269 -31.99 8.05 -13.65
C GLN A 269 -32.27 8.74 -14.99
N ALA A 270 -31.26 8.92 -15.82
CA ALA A 270 -31.43 9.46 -17.17
C ALA A 270 -32.31 8.56 -18.03
N LEU A 271 -32.13 7.24 -17.96
CA LEU A 271 -32.97 6.27 -18.68
C LEU A 271 -34.43 6.35 -18.27
N LEU A 272 -34.72 6.41 -16.97
CA LEU A 272 -36.09 6.56 -16.45
C LEU A 272 -36.75 7.88 -16.89
N GLN A 273 -35.95 8.91 -17.18
CA GLN A 273 -36.41 10.20 -17.71
C GLN A 273 -36.48 10.21 -19.26
N GLY A 274 -36.29 9.05 -19.91
CA GLY A 274 -36.30 8.93 -21.37
C GLY A 274 -35.07 9.52 -22.05
N ARG A 275 -33.99 9.77 -21.34
CA ARG A 275 -32.73 10.26 -21.86
C ARG A 275 -31.74 9.11 -21.98
N PHE A 276 -31.16 8.92 -23.14
CA PHE A 276 -30.13 7.93 -23.40
C PHE A 276 -28.87 8.55 -23.99
N ASP A 277 -27.73 8.30 -23.39
CA ASP A 277 -26.45 8.79 -23.87
C ASP A 277 -25.86 7.81 -24.91
N ALA A 278 -26.08 8.11 -26.19
CA ALA A 278 -25.58 7.27 -27.28
C ALA A 278 -24.05 7.36 -27.45
N GLN A 279 -23.41 8.46 -26.99
CA GLN A 279 -21.95 8.56 -27.02
C GLN A 279 -21.33 7.64 -25.99
N TRP A 280 -21.87 7.63 -24.77
CA TRP A 280 -21.47 6.69 -23.73
C TRP A 280 -21.48 5.24 -24.23
N LEU A 281 -22.55 4.82 -24.89
CA LEU A 281 -22.63 3.45 -25.42
C LEU A 281 -21.60 3.18 -26.51
N ARG A 282 -21.37 4.13 -27.44
CA ARG A 282 -20.35 3.98 -28.49
C ARG A 282 -18.97 3.80 -27.91
N ASP A 283 -18.63 4.56 -26.88
CA ASP A 283 -17.32 4.50 -26.23
C ASP A 283 -17.12 3.14 -25.52
N ARG A 284 -18.17 2.61 -24.87
CA ARG A 284 -18.13 1.27 -24.23
C ARG A 284 -17.99 0.15 -25.26
N LEU A 285 -18.64 0.25 -26.41
CA LEU A 285 -18.52 -0.73 -27.50
C LEU A 285 -17.15 -0.67 -28.19
N ALA A 286 -16.49 0.49 -28.18
CA ALA A 286 -15.14 0.64 -28.72
C ALA A 286 -14.05 0.05 -27.83
N ASP A 287 -14.29 0.00 -26.50
CA ASP A 287 -13.41 -0.64 -25.49
C ASP A 287 -14.24 -1.46 -24.51
N PRO A 288 -14.68 -2.68 -24.89
CA PRO A 288 -15.61 -3.46 -24.08
C PRO A 288 -14.97 -4.10 -22.84
N ALA A 289 -13.67 -4.34 -22.83
CA ALA A 289 -12.99 -5.12 -21.80
C ALA A 289 -11.51 -4.71 -21.67
N THR A 290 -11.28 -3.51 -21.10
CA THR A 290 -9.95 -2.91 -20.94
C THR A 290 -8.99 -3.84 -20.18
N LYS A 291 -7.85 -4.18 -20.82
CA LYS A 291 -6.74 -4.98 -20.26
C LYS A 291 -7.07 -6.41 -19.81
N ILE A 292 -8.31 -6.87 -19.94
CA ILE A 292 -8.68 -8.27 -19.65
C ILE A 292 -8.11 -9.24 -20.70
N PRO A 293 -8.22 -8.96 -22.04
CA PRO A 293 -7.63 -9.85 -23.04
C PRO A 293 -6.13 -10.04 -22.86
N GLU A 294 -5.39 -8.95 -22.63
CA GLU A 294 -3.94 -8.96 -22.44
C GLU A 294 -3.54 -9.77 -21.20
N LEU A 295 -4.26 -9.60 -20.07
CA LEU A 295 -4.02 -10.38 -18.86
C LEU A 295 -4.19 -11.88 -19.11
N PHE A 296 -5.28 -12.29 -19.78
CA PHE A 296 -5.50 -13.71 -20.10
C PHE A 296 -4.44 -14.24 -21.07
N GLU A 297 -4.02 -13.45 -22.05
CA GLU A 297 -3.01 -13.84 -23.01
C GLU A 297 -1.66 -14.14 -22.33
N VAL A 298 -1.18 -13.25 -21.44
CA VAL A 298 0.11 -13.45 -20.74
C VAL A 298 0.06 -14.65 -19.79
N LEU A 299 -1.10 -14.98 -19.23
CA LEU A 299 -1.26 -16.11 -18.31
C LEU A 299 -1.40 -17.47 -19.04
N THR A 300 -1.88 -17.48 -20.29
CA THR A 300 -2.24 -18.72 -20.98
C THR A 300 -1.36 -19.03 -22.18
N ALA A 301 -0.58 -18.09 -22.68
CA ALA A 301 0.30 -18.32 -23.81
C ALA A 301 1.35 -19.41 -23.48
N PRO A 302 1.59 -20.38 -24.38
CA PRO A 302 2.56 -21.44 -24.13
C PRO A 302 4.01 -21.03 -24.37
N SER A 303 4.24 -19.90 -25.06
CA SER A 303 5.58 -19.37 -25.37
C SER A 303 5.53 -17.84 -25.48
N ILE A 304 6.68 -17.17 -25.28
CA ILE A 304 6.79 -15.71 -25.41
C ILE A 304 6.45 -15.24 -26.83
N ASP A 305 6.88 -15.97 -27.87
CA ASP A 305 6.58 -15.64 -29.27
C ASP A 305 5.07 -15.69 -29.59
N GLY A 306 4.28 -16.32 -28.75
CA GLY A 306 2.82 -16.41 -28.87
C GLY A 306 2.09 -15.27 -28.18
N VAL A 307 2.77 -14.36 -27.50
CA VAL A 307 2.17 -13.22 -26.77
C VAL A 307 2.21 -11.98 -27.66
N SER A 308 1.07 -11.28 -27.77
CA SER A 308 0.98 -10.04 -28.56
C SER A 308 1.83 -8.92 -27.96
N PRO A 309 2.28 -7.92 -28.77
CA PRO A 309 3.02 -6.76 -28.26
C PRO A 309 2.27 -5.98 -27.17
N ASP A 310 0.95 -5.86 -27.26
CA ASP A 310 0.13 -5.16 -26.27
C ASP A 310 0.09 -5.91 -24.93
N ALA A 311 -0.02 -7.24 -24.97
CA ALA A 311 0.04 -8.10 -23.79
C ALA A 311 1.45 -8.10 -23.17
N LEU A 312 2.52 -8.11 -23.98
CA LEU A 312 3.88 -7.99 -23.49
C LEU A 312 4.13 -6.63 -22.82
N ALA A 313 3.57 -5.55 -23.35
CA ALA A 313 3.72 -4.21 -22.76
C ALA A 313 3.17 -4.13 -21.32
N VAL A 314 2.12 -4.87 -21.01
CA VAL A 314 1.55 -4.91 -19.64
C VAL A 314 2.15 -6.01 -18.75
N ALA A 315 3.06 -6.83 -19.27
CA ALA A 315 3.67 -7.94 -18.54
C ALA A 315 5.11 -7.67 -18.05
N GLN A 316 5.72 -6.54 -18.46
CA GLN A 316 7.12 -6.23 -18.19
C GLN A 316 7.36 -4.75 -17.95
N ASP A 317 8.50 -4.40 -17.36
CA ASP A 317 8.93 -3.00 -17.24
C ASP A 317 9.12 -2.38 -18.62
N GLY A 318 8.67 -1.14 -18.79
CA GLY A 318 8.75 -0.45 -20.06
C GLY A 318 7.91 0.82 -20.13
N PRO A 319 7.78 1.40 -21.33
CA PRO A 319 7.07 2.67 -21.54
C PRO A 319 5.65 2.70 -20.96
N PHE A 320 4.92 1.56 -21.02
CA PHE A 320 3.56 1.47 -20.47
C PHE A 320 3.51 1.85 -18.98
N TYR A 321 4.44 1.34 -18.15
CA TYR A 321 4.48 1.67 -16.73
C TYR A 321 5.20 2.98 -16.45
N GLN A 322 6.28 3.29 -17.18
CA GLN A 322 7.05 4.54 -17.01
C GLN A 322 6.19 5.78 -17.25
N GLU A 323 5.29 5.74 -18.23
CA GLU A 323 4.33 6.81 -18.51
C GLU A 323 3.24 6.96 -17.44
N ARG A 324 3.06 5.93 -16.60
CA ARG A 324 2.08 5.87 -15.50
C ARG A 324 2.68 6.19 -14.14
N GLN A 325 4.00 6.34 -14.04
CA GLN A 325 4.65 6.81 -12.83
C GLN A 325 4.47 8.33 -12.66
N ALA A 326 4.19 8.75 -11.44
CA ALA A 326 4.17 10.16 -11.10
C ALA A 326 5.58 10.75 -11.13
N ARG A 327 5.68 12.03 -11.50
CA ARG A 327 6.93 12.80 -11.41
C ARG A 327 7.10 13.32 -9.98
N LEU A 328 7.43 12.42 -9.04
CA LEU A 328 7.46 12.70 -7.61
C LEU A 328 8.35 13.89 -7.25
N GLU A 329 9.52 14.01 -7.89
CA GLU A 329 10.48 15.08 -7.68
C GLU A 329 9.98 16.45 -8.16
N SER A 330 8.85 16.49 -8.86
CA SER A 330 8.20 17.73 -9.33
C SER A 330 7.06 18.19 -8.41
N ILE A 331 6.68 17.42 -7.40
CA ILE A 331 5.59 17.76 -6.49
C ILE A 331 6.05 18.84 -5.52
N GLU A 332 5.33 19.98 -5.51
CA GLU A 332 5.63 21.15 -4.68
C GLU A 332 4.55 21.45 -3.63
N VAL A 333 3.41 20.76 -3.72
CA VAL A 333 2.26 20.97 -2.82
C VAL A 333 2.37 20.08 -1.58
N PRO A 334 1.79 20.51 -0.45
CA PRO A 334 1.66 19.68 0.73
C PRO A 334 1.02 18.33 0.40
N THR A 335 1.67 17.24 0.81
CA THR A 335 1.25 15.87 0.46
C THR A 335 1.24 14.96 1.68
N PHE A 336 0.07 14.43 2.02
CA PHE A 336 -0.11 13.40 3.04
C PHE A 336 -0.20 12.04 2.38
N VAL A 337 0.61 11.08 2.84
CA VAL A 337 0.60 9.69 2.38
C VAL A 337 0.19 8.80 3.54
N PHE A 338 -0.89 8.06 3.36
CA PHE A 338 -1.33 7.03 4.30
C PHE A 338 -1.18 5.67 3.65
N GLY A 339 -0.60 4.70 4.37
CA GLY A 339 -0.37 3.35 3.88
C GLY A 339 -0.38 2.29 4.97
N ASN A 340 -0.10 1.05 4.56
CA ASN A 340 -0.07 -0.10 5.46
C ASN A 340 1.03 -1.11 5.06
N TRP A 341 1.70 -1.75 6.05
CA TRP A 341 2.78 -2.72 5.80
C TRP A 341 2.35 -3.94 4.97
N HIS A 342 1.05 -4.26 4.97
CA HIS A 342 0.49 -5.38 4.22
C HIS A 342 -0.43 -4.92 3.09
N ASP A 343 -0.32 -3.65 2.69
CA ASP A 343 -0.95 -3.12 1.49
C ASP A 343 -0.30 -3.69 0.22
N ILE A 344 -1.05 -3.71 -0.88
CA ILE A 344 -0.50 -4.08 -2.20
C ILE A 344 0.51 -3.04 -2.69
N PHE A 345 0.45 -1.80 -2.20
CA PHE A 345 1.35 -0.69 -2.54
C PHE A 345 2.38 -0.36 -1.44
N ALA A 346 2.58 -1.25 -0.48
CA ALA A 346 3.50 -1.05 0.65
C ALA A 346 4.95 -0.67 0.24
N ASN A 347 5.35 -0.95 -1.00
CA ASN A 347 6.64 -0.50 -1.54
C ASN A 347 6.60 0.97 -2.00
N SER A 348 5.51 1.37 -2.66
CA SER A 348 5.37 2.73 -3.22
C SER A 348 5.08 3.81 -2.18
N GLU A 349 4.36 3.51 -1.12
CA GLU A 349 3.92 4.49 -0.13
C GLU A 349 5.10 5.23 0.53
N PRO A 350 6.11 4.55 1.10
CA PRO A 350 7.29 5.23 1.62
C PRO A 350 8.18 5.81 0.51
N ASP A 351 8.24 5.22 -0.70
CA ASP A 351 8.99 5.77 -1.83
C ASP A 351 8.41 7.12 -2.28
N ILE A 352 7.08 7.23 -2.36
CA ILE A 352 6.38 8.49 -2.66
C ILE A 352 6.78 9.56 -1.64
N TYR A 353 6.66 9.27 -0.34
CA TYR A 353 7.04 10.20 0.72
C TYR A 353 8.51 10.63 0.61
N ASN A 354 9.42 9.68 0.41
CA ASN A 354 10.86 9.96 0.39
C ASN A 354 11.26 10.83 -0.80
N ARG A 355 10.64 10.62 -1.98
CA ARG A 355 11.04 11.30 -3.21
C ARG A 355 10.39 12.66 -3.42
N ILE A 356 9.30 12.98 -2.72
CA ILE A 356 8.69 14.31 -2.77
C ILE A 356 9.65 15.33 -2.11
N PRO A 357 10.07 16.41 -2.83
CA PRO A 357 11.15 17.30 -2.37
C PRO A 357 10.69 18.41 -1.42
N VAL A 358 9.48 18.33 -0.84
CA VAL A 358 8.99 19.31 0.13
C VAL A 358 9.48 18.99 1.54
N GLU A 359 9.57 20.03 2.38
CA GLU A 359 10.07 19.90 3.76
C GLU A 359 9.11 19.06 4.64
N PRO A 360 9.65 18.39 5.68
CA PRO A 360 8.84 17.79 6.74
C PRO A 360 7.78 18.79 7.26
N GLY A 361 6.59 18.30 7.61
CA GLY A 361 5.43 19.13 7.94
C GLY A 361 4.57 19.49 6.71
N ARG A 362 5.19 19.70 5.54
CA ARG A 362 4.49 19.77 4.26
C ARG A 362 4.38 18.42 3.55
N LYS A 363 5.02 17.41 4.06
CA LYS A 363 4.77 16.00 3.70
C LYS A 363 4.72 15.17 4.97
N GLN A 364 3.86 14.17 4.98
CA GLN A 364 3.70 13.24 6.10
C GLN A 364 3.45 11.84 5.59
N LEU A 365 3.96 10.85 6.32
CA LEU A 365 3.74 9.43 6.09
C LEU A 365 3.13 8.79 7.33
N VAL A 366 2.02 8.09 7.17
CA VAL A 366 1.45 7.23 8.22
C VAL A 366 1.37 5.81 7.69
N MET A 367 2.00 4.83 8.38
CA MET A 367 1.98 3.42 7.99
C MET A 367 1.38 2.56 9.10
N GLY A 368 0.25 1.91 8.82
CA GLY A 368 -0.45 0.99 9.72
C GLY A 368 -0.11 -0.49 9.49
N ASP A 369 -0.90 -1.37 10.10
CA ASP A 369 -0.79 -2.85 9.97
C ASP A 369 -1.91 -3.45 9.09
N GLY A 370 -2.63 -2.60 8.35
CA GLY A 370 -3.75 -3.00 7.51
C GLY A 370 -3.35 -3.67 6.20
N TYR A 371 -4.40 -3.93 5.41
CA TYR A 371 -4.34 -4.39 4.03
C TYR A 371 -5.09 -3.40 3.15
N HIS A 372 -4.91 -3.45 1.85
CA HIS A 372 -5.49 -2.47 0.91
C HIS A 372 -6.99 -2.21 1.06
N ALA A 373 -7.79 -3.21 1.38
CA ALA A 373 -9.23 -3.05 1.63
C ALA A 373 -9.60 -2.96 3.12
N ILE A 374 -8.62 -2.96 4.02
CA ILE A 374 -8.83 -3.00 5.47
C ILE A 374 -7.79 -2.12 6.14
N LEU A 375 -8.23 -0.97 6.64
CA LEU A 375 -7.35 -0.10 7.44
C LEU A 375 -6.81 -0.86 8.67
N GLY A 376 -5.61 -0.50 9.09
CA GLY A 376 -4.99 -1.01 10.30
C GLY A 376 -5.81 -0.72 11.56
N THR A 377 -5.46 -1.39 12.64
CA THR A 377 -6.20 -1.33 13.90
C THR A 377 -5.79 -0.13 14.76
N GLY A 378 -6.73 0.36 15.56
CA GLY A 378 -6.47 1.31 16.65
C GLY A 378 -6.66 2.78 16.32
N PHE A 379 -6.74 3.18 15.05
CA PHE A 379 -6.91 4.59 14.68
C PHE A 379 -8.11 5.24 15.39
N GLY A 380 -7.89 6.43 15.97
CA GLY A 380 -8.90 7.16 16.73
C GLY A 380 -9.17 6.62 18.13
N THR A 381 -8.45 5.59 18.59
CA THR A 381 -8.56 5.07 19.95
C THR A 381 -7.46 5.63 20.87
N PRO A 382 -7.68 5.71 22.20
CA PRO A 382 -6.67 6.25 23.10
C PRO A 382 -5.31 5.57 22.99
N GLY A 383 -4.25 6.36 22.84
CA GLY A 383 -2.88 5.86 22.68
C GLY A 383 -2.48 5.50 21.25
N HIS A 384 -3.36 5.73 20.28
CA HIS A 384 -3.13 5.48 18.86
C HIS A 384 -3.23 6.78 18.05
N PRO A 385 -2.78 6.81 16.78
CA PRO A 385 -2.97 7.95 15.91
C PRO A 385 -4.45 8.35 15.79
N PRO A 386 -4.74 9.63 15.51
CA PRO A 386 -6.09 10.07 15.19
C PRO A 386 -6.69 9.26 14.05
N ASN A 387 -8.02 9.18 13.96
CA ASN A 387 -8.64 8.52 12.83
C ASN A 387 -8.35 9.27 11.52
N ILE A 388 -8.45 8.55 10.40
CA ILE A 388 -8.11 9.10 9.08
C ILE A 388 -8.96 10.32 8.70
N THR A 389 -10.22 10.38 9.16
CA THR A 389 -11.10 11.53 8.94
C THR A 389 -10.59 12.76 9.69
N ALA A 390 -10.16 12.61 10.94
CA ALA A 390 -9.59 13.70 11.73
C ALA A 390 -8.28 14.22 11.13
N LEU A 391 -7.40 13.33 10.68
CA LEU A 391 -6.17 13.70 9.96
C LEU A 391 -6.48 14.43 8.65
N GLN A 392 -7.47 13.98 7.89
CA GLN A 392 -7.89 14.60 6.63
C GLN A 392 -8.48 16.01 6.86
N HIS A 393 -9.33 16.18 7.87
CA HIS A 393 -9.86 17.49 8.26
C HIS A 393 -8.74 18.44 8.66
N ALA A 394 -7.84 18.00 9.56
CA ALA A 394 -6.72 18.81 10.01
C ALA A 394 -5.81 19.22 8.85
N TRP A 395 -5.56 18.30 7.92
CA TRP A 395 -4.75 18.55 6.72
C TRP A 395 -5.35 19.60 5.82
N PHE A 396 -6.63 19.48 5.46
CA PHE A 396 -7.30 20.43 4.60
C PHE A 396 -7.58 21.76 5.29
N ASP A 397 -7.90 21.79 6.58
CA ASP A 397 -8.05 23.03 7.34
C ASP A 397 -6.73 23.83 7.33
N ARG A 398 -5.58 23.16 7.49
CA ARG A 398 -4.26 23.81 7.43
C ARG A 398 -3.94 24.38 6.06
N TRP A 399 -4.13 23.58 5.01
CA TRP A 399 -3.62 23.90 3.68
C TRP A 399 -4.65 24.55 2.74
N LEU A 400 -5.96 24.43 2.98
CA LEU A 400 -7.00 25.05 2.16
C LEU A 400 -7.73 26.20 2.86
N LYS A 401 -7.66 26.30 4.19
CA LYS A 401 -8.30 27.37 4.98
C LYS A 401 -7.29 28.21 5.78
N ASP A 402 -6.01 27.90 5.71
CA ASP A 402 -4.92 28.54 6.46
C ASP A 402 -5.12 28.54 7.98
N ILE A 403 -5.80 27.49 8.52
CA ILE A 403 -6.00 27.33 9.96
C ILE A 403 -4.73 26.72 10.56
N ASP A 404 -4.13 27.44 11.51
CA ASP A 404 -3.01 26.93 12.28
C ASP A 404 -3.53 25.97 13.35
N ASN A 405 -3.43 24.66 13.08
CA ASN A 405 -3.96 23.57 13.90
C ASN A 405 -2.90 22.56 14.35
N GLY A 406 -1.63 22.79 14.00
CA GLY A 406 -0.49 21.97 14.39
C GLY A 406 -0.32 20.67 13.61
N ILE A 407 -1.05 20.44 12.50
CA ILE A 407 -0.88 19.22 11.69
C ILE A 407 0.50 19.20 10.99
N ASP A 408 1.06 20.33 10.67
CA ASP A 408 2.40 20.48 10.12
C ASP A 408 3.52 20.20 11.15
N GLU A 409 3.19 20.15 12.44
CA GLU A 409 4.08 19.70 13.52
C GLU A 409 3.87 18.23 13.89
N TYR A 410 2.86 17.56 13.35
CA TYR A 410 2.65 16.11 13.53
C TYR A 410 3.85 15.37 12.98
N GLY A 411 4.33 14.34 13.69
CA GLY A 411 5.57 13.65 13.33
C GLY A 411 5.64 13.31 11.84
N PRO A 412 6.77 13.63 11.15
CA PRO A 412 6.83 13.51 9.70
C PRO A 412 6.58 12.08 9.21
N VAL A 413 6.96 11.09 10.02
CA VAL A 413 6.78 9.65 9.75
C VAL A 413 6.21 8.99 10.99
N THR A 414 4.94 8.58 10.95
CA THR A 414 4.24 7.88 12.03
C THR A 414 3.99 6.43 11.61
N LEU A 415 4.60 5.49 12.30
CA LEU A 415 4.63 4.08 11.91
C LEU A 415 4.09 3.17 13.00
N LEU A 416 3.30 2.17 12.63
CA LEU A 416 3.14 1.00 13.49
C LEU A 416 4.36 0.10 13.33
N GLN A 417 5.15 -0.03 14.39
CA GLN A 417 6.26 -0.97 14.46
C GLN A 417 5.70 -2.37 14.67
N GLN A 418 5.84 -3.24 13.69
CA GLN A 418 5.36 -4.62 13.76
C GLN A 418 6.03 -5.35 14.93
N GLY A 419 5.27 -6.04 15.78
CA GLY A 419 5.76 -6.63 17.03
C GLY A 419 5.94 -5.65 18.20
N GLY A 420 5.64 -4.36 17.98
CA GLY A 420 5.70 -3.27 18.95
C GLY A 420 4.43 -2.43 19.01
N GLY A 421 4.59 -1.12 18.98
CA GLY A 421 3.53 -0.13 19.01
C GLY A 421 3.74 0.97 17.97
N TRP A 422 2.93 2.01 18.05
CA TRP A 422 3.09 3.19 17.23
C TRP A 422 4.32 4.00 17.67
N VAL A 423 5.09 4.45 16.69
CA VAL A 423 6.27 5.29 16.87
C VAL A 423 6.27 6.43 15.86
N THR A 424 6.97 7.51 16.19
CA THR A 424 7.28 8.58 15.23
C THR A 424 8.78 8.63 14.98
N ASN A 425 9.14 8.83 13.73
CA ASN A 425 10.52 8.96 13.28
C ASN A 425 10.68 10.21 12.41
N ASP A 426 11.89 10.70 12.29
CA ASP A 426 12.21 11.81 11.38
C ASP A 426 12.23 11.34 9.92
N GLU A 427 12.54 10.05 9.67
CA GLU A 427 12.66 9.45 8.35
C GLU A 427 12.35 7.94 8.37
N PHE A 428 12.08 7.37 7.20
CA PHE A 428 11.98 5.93 6.97
C PHE A 428 12.65 5.56 5.63
N PRO A 429 13.53 4.53 5.58
CA PRO A 429 14.06 3.77 6.73
C PRO A 429 14.79 4.67 7.73
N ARG A 430 14.88 4.24 9.00
CA ARG A 430 15.66 4.96 10.02
C ARG A 430 17.13 5.06 9.61
N SER A 431 17.81 6.10 10.06
CA SER A 431 19.24 6.28 9.86
C SER A 431 19.92 6.60 11.22
N PRO A 432 21.05 5.98 11.54
CA PRO A 432 21.75 4.97 10.75
C PRO A 432 21.16 3.56 10.88
N VAL A 433 21.31 2.76 9.83
CA VAL A 433 21.03 1.31 9.82
C VAL A 433 22.34 0.57 9.62
N ASP A 434 22.57 -0.48 10.42
CA ASP A 434 23.61 -1.48 10.15
C ASP A 434 22.98 -2.66 9.39
N HIS A 435 23.70 -3.18 8.40
CA HIS A 435 23.25 -4.35 7.67
C HIS A 435 23.91 -5.60 8.25
N GLU A 436 23.12 -6.39 9.01
CA GLU A 436 23.58 -7.65 9.57
C GLU A 436 23.45 -8.78 8.55
N LYS A 437 24.54 -9.50 8.29
CA LYS A 437 24.55 -10.67 7.39
C LYS A 437 24.43 -11.95 8.19
N LEU A 438 23.41 -12.78 7.91
CA LEU A 438 23.24 -14.11 8.46
C LEU A 438 23.19 -15.15 7.34
N PHE A 439 23.95 -16.23 7.49
CA PHE A 439 24.08 -17.30 6.51
C PHE A 439 23.03 -18.40 6.74
N LEU A 440 22.45 -18.91 5.65
CA LEU A 440 21.55 -20.04 5.68
C LEU A 440 22.36 -21.33 5.87
N SER A 441 21.97 -22.13 6.85
CA SER A 441 22.62 -23.42 7.18
C SER A 441 21.55 -24.51 7.34
N ALA A 442 21.86 -25.72 6.86
CA ALA A 442 20.97 -26.87 7.02
C ALA A 442 20.98 -27.48 8.43
N ALA A 443 21.84 -26.98 9.34
CA ALA A 443 21.82 -27.42 10.73
C ALA A 443 20.47 -27.12 11.38
N PRO A 444 19.81 -28.08 12.05
CA PRO A 444 18.48 -27.88 12.62
C PRO A 444 18.46 -26.76 13.67
N SER A 445 17.50 -25.85 13.55
CA SER A 445 17.25 -24.83 14.58
C SER A 445 16.50 -25.38 15.79
N GLY A 446 15.75 -26.47 15.61
CA GLY A 446 14.87 -27.07 16.61
C GLY A 446 13.58 -26.29 16.84
N THR A 447 13.25 -25.32 15.98
CA THR A 447 12.09 -24.41 16.15
C THR A 447 10.99 -24.59 15.11
N ALA A 448 11.25 -25.33 14.03
CA ALA A 448 10.33 -25.48 12.90
C ALA A 448 10.11 -26.95 12.48
N GLY A 449 9.87 -27.85 13.46
CA GLY A 449 9.64 -29.27 13.19
C GLY A 449 8.39 -29.57 12.32
N HIS A 450 7.57 -28.58 12.03
CA HIS A 450 6.42 -28.66 11.10
C HIS A 450 6.82 -28.34 9.64
N ALA A 451 7.96 -27.65 9.43
CA ALA A 451 8.42 -27.24 8.12
C ALA A 451 8.95 -28.42 7.28
N LEU A 452 9.05 -28.22 5.96
CA LEU A 452 9.69 -29.17 5.06
C LEU A 452 11.16 -29.38 5.43
N HIS A 453 11.85 -28.32 5.84
CA HIS A 453 13.20 -28.34 6.40
C HIS A 453 13.33 -27.28 7.51
N ASP A 454 13.92 -27.67 8.65
CA ASP A 454 14.22 -26.80 9.79
C ASP A 454 15.72 -26.48 9.83
N GLY A 455 16.12 -25.35 9.23
CA GLY A 455 17.49 -24.85 9.17
C GLY A 455 17.77 -23.72 10.17
N THR A 456 19.01 -23.27 10.19
CA THR A 456 19.51 -22.20 11.08
C THR A 456 20.00 -21.00 10.26
N LEU A 457 19.76 -19.77 10.74
CA LEU A 457 20.48 -18.57 10.38
C LEU A 457 21.69 -18.40 11.31
N ALA A 458 22.89 -18.38 10.74
CA ALA A 458 24.15 -18.34 11.46
C ALA A 458 25.01 -17.13 11.08
N THR A 459 25.87 -16.67 11.99
CA THR A 459 26.81 -15.56 11.74
C THR A 459 28.03 -15.96 10.90
N SER A 460 28.18 -17.26 10.60
CA SER A 460 29.23 -17.79 9.73
C SER A 460 28.64 -18.69 8.64
N ALA A 461 29.29 -18.73 7.49
CA ALA A 461 28.90 -19.63 6.40
C ALA A 461 28.91 -21.11 6.84
N PRO A 462 28.08 -21.98 6.23
CA PRO A 462 28.06 -23.41 6.54
C PRO A 462 29.41 -24.06 6.24
N GLU A 463 29.82 -25.05 7.05
CA GLU A 463 31.11 -25.75 6.85
C GLU A 463 31.02 -26.82 5.76
N THR A 464 29.83 -27.34 5.49
CA THR A 464 29.57 -28.43 4.54
C THR A 464 28.52 -28.05 3.53
N ALA A 465 28.75 -28.44 2.28
CA ALA A 465 27.79 -28.24 1.22
C ALA A 465 26.58 -29.19 1.39
N GLN A 466 25.38 -28.65 1.25
CA GLN A 466 24.13 -29.40 1.25
C GLN A 466 23.17 -28.83 0.21
N ARG A 467 22.35 -29.70 -0.37
CA ARG A 467 21.26 -29.34 -1.28
C ARG A 467 19.93 -29.60 -0.62
N LEU A 468 19.08 -28.60 -0.55
CA LEU A 468 17.72 -28.70 -0.09
C LEU A 468 16.76 -28.57 -1.27
N THR A 469 15.62 -29.24 -1.20
CA THR A 469 14.65 -29.25 -2.29
C THR A 469 13.30 -28.76 -1.82
N VAL A 470 12.69 -27.87 -2.59
CA VAL A 470 11.33 -27.34 -2.39
C VAL A 470 10.54 -27.46 -3.70
N ALA A 471 9.26 -27.81 -3.61
CA ALA A 471 8.37 -27.91 -4.75
C ALA A 471 7.28 -26.85 -4.68
N PRO A 472 6.72 -26.39 -5.83
CA PRO A 472 5.56 -25.54 -5.84
C PRO A 472 4.40 -26.18 -5.06
N GLY A 473 3.80 -25.42 -4.14
CA GLY A 473 2.72 -25.86 -3.26
C GLY A 473 1.55 -24.89 -3.28
N LEU A 474 0.48 -25.22 -2.53
CA LEU A 474 -0.76 -24.43 -2.47
C LEU A 474 -1.09 -23.91 -1.07
N ARG A 475 -0.28 -24.21 -0.05
CA ARG A 475 -0.55 -23.72 1.32
C ARG A 475 -0.44 -22.20 1.42
N GLY A 476 0.25 -21.56 0.47
CA GLY A 476 0.30 -20.12 0.32
C GLY A 476 -1.07 -19.44 0.26
N PHE A 477 -2.14 -20.16 -0.19
CA PHE A 477 -3.51 -19.64 -0.14
C PHE A 477 -3.98 -19.27 1.28
N CYS A 478 -3.39 -19.85 2.31
CA CYS A 478 -3.66 -19.55 3.70
C CYS A 478 -2.40 -18.92 4.33
N SER A 479 -2.10 -17.69 3.98
CA SER A 479 -0.93 -16.95 4.43
C SER A 479 -1.19 -15.44 4.51
N ARG A 480 -0.32 -14.71 5.19
CA ARG A 480 -0.34 -13.24 5.17
C ARG A 480 -0.05 -12.69 3.77
N GLU A 481 0.81 -13.35 3.03
CA GLU A 481 1.11 -13.01 1.65
C GLU A 481 -0.13 -13.14 0.74
N ALA A 482 -0.95 -14.18 0.93
CA ALA A 482 -2.24 -14.30 0.25
C ALA A 482 -3.20 -13.16 0.61
N ALA A 483 -3.26 -12.78 1.89
CA ALA A 483 -4.08 -11.65 2.33
C ALA A 483 -3.63 -10.35 1.67
N GLN A 484 -2.34 -10.08 1.63
CA GLN A 484 -1.77 -8.93 0.94
C GLN A 484 -2.08 -8.97 -0.57
N GLY A 485 -1.78 -10.08 -1.24
CA GLY A 485 -2.00 -10.25 -2.68
C GLY A 485 -3.47 -10.29 -3.12
N THR A 486 -4.41 -10.38 -2.19
CA THR A 486 -5.86 -10.27 -2.43
C THR A 486 -6.46 -8.98 -1.88
N ALA A 487 -5.63 -7.97 -1.59
CA ALA A 487 -6.07 -6.69 -1.01
C ALA A 487 -6.87 -6.84 0.30
N GLY A 488 -6.52 -7.84 1.13
CA GLY A 488 -7.21 -8.13 2.39
C GLY A 488 -8.43 -9.06 2.27
N ILE A 489 -8.91 -9.37 1.07
CA ILE A 489 -10.11 -10.23 0.91
C ILE A 489 -9.94 -11.59 1.58
N ALA A 490 -8.75 -12.19 1.52
CA ALA A 490 -8.49 -13.48 2.16
C ALA A 490 -8.62 -13.43 3.71
N VAL A 491 -8.43 -12.27 4.34
CA VAL A 491 -8.66 -12.09 5.80
C VAL A 491 -10.15 -12.19 6.12
N LEU A 492 -11.00 -11.63 5.25
CA LEU A 492 -12.46 -11.66 5.41
C LEU A 492 -13.01 -13.08 5.31
N LEU A 493 -12.33 -13.97 4.60
CA LEU A 493 -12.70 -15.39 4.50
C LEU A 493 -12.33 -16.22 5.74
N GLY A 494 -11.87 -15.58 6.83
CA GLY A 494 -11.63 -16.22 8.12
C GLY A 494 -10.29 -16.92 8.25
N ALA A 495 -9.29 -16.52 7.49
CA ALA A 495 -7.97 -17.15 7.46
C ALA A 495 -7.14 -16.85 8.73
N GLY A 496 -7.32 -17.62 9.81
CA GLY A 496 -6.45 -17.56 10.99
C GLY A 496 -4.95 -17.75 10.69
N CYS A 497 -4.61 -18.35 9.56
CA CYS A 497 -3.25 -18.52 9.04
C CYS A 497 -2.60 -17.23 8.54
N THR A 498 -3.34 -16.12 8.37
CA THR A 498 -2.73 -14.81 8.08
C THR A 498 -1.95 -14.26 9.28
N LYS A 499 -2.22 -14.78 10.48
CA LYS A 499 -1.56 -14.37 11.74
C LYS A 499 -0.51 -15.37 12.22
N ASP A 500 -0.37 -16.53 11.56
CA ASP A 500 0.57 -17.59 11.93
C ASP A 500 1.03 -18.36 10.68
N ALA A 501 2.27 -18.16 10.30
CA ALA A 501 2.86 -18.71 9.08
C ALA A 501 3.10 -20.23 9.13
N ARG A 502 3.02 -20.88 10.29
CA ARG A 502 3.35 -22.32 10.45
C ARG A 502 2.58 -23.24 9.51
N PHE A 503 1.38 -22.84 9.06
CA PHE A 503 0.66 -23.60 8.06
C PHE A 503 1.34 -23.55 6.68
N ASN A 504 1.81 -22.38 6.26
CA ASN A 504 2.52 -22.20 4.99
C ASN A 504 3.94 -22.79 5.07
N GLU A 505 4.64 -22.59 6.21
CA GLU A 505 5.99 -23.11 6.46
C GLU A 505 6.10 -24.64 6.25
N ALA A 506 4.99 -25.39 6.38
CA ALA A 506 5.00 -26.83 6.14
C ALA A 506 5.30 -27.23 4.68
N GLU A 507 5.27 -26.28 3.71
CA GLU A 507 5.75 -26.45 2.33
C GLU A 507 7.06 -25.69 2.07
N GLY A 508 7.66 -25.03 3.09
CA GLY A 508 8.82 -24.17 2.98
C GLY A 508 10.10 -24.77 3.56
N LEU A 509 11.23 -24.24 3.09
CA LEU A 509 12.53 -24.39 3.74
C LEU A 509 12.68 -23.22 4.71
N THR A 510 12.75 -23.49 6.01
CA THR A 510 12.85 -22.44 7.04
C THR A 510 14.26 -22.35 7.61
N PHE A 511 14.70 -21.14 7.92
CA PHE A 511 15.99 -20.88 8.54
C PHE A 511 15.79 -19.88 9.69
N THR A 512 16.12 -20.29 10.93
CA THR A 512 15.80 -19.51 12.13
C THR A 512 17.06 -19.14 12.91
N SER A 513 17.18 -17.88 13.33
CA SER A 513 18.28 -17.37 14.15
C SER A 513 18.25 -17.87 15.61
N GLY A 514 19.30 -17.60 16.36
CA GLY A 514 19.23 -17.56 17.82
C GLY A 514 18.22 -16.52 18.32
N PRO A 515 17.76 -16.61 19.60
CA PRO A 515 16.87 -15.59 20.14
C PRO A 515 17.62 -14.27 20.33
N VAL A 516 16.96 -13.14 20.03
CA VAL A 516 17.50 -11.83 20.38
C VAL A 516 17.48 -11.64 21.90
N THR A 517 18.49 -10.96 22.44
CA THR A 517 18.62 -10.71 23.88
C THR A 517 18.07 -9.37 24.32
N GLU A 518 17.94 -8.44 23.37
CA GLU A 518 17.41 -7.10 23.56
C GLU A 518 16.46 -6.76 22.40
N PRO A 519 15.59 -5.76 22.53
CA PRO A 519 14.73 -5.34 21.44
C PRO A 519 15.57 -4.98 20.21
N THR A 520 15.32 -5.63 19.07
CA THR A 520 16.06 -5.44 17.82
C THR A 520 15.11 -4.89 16.77
N VAL A 521 15.39 -3.69 16.28
CA VAL A 521 14.55 -2.99 15.30
C VAL A 521 15.07 -3.26 13.90
N LEU A 522 14.17 -3.69 13.01
CA LEU A 522 14.40 -3.77 11.57
C LEU A 522 13.70 -2.59 10.90
N SER A 523 14.42 -1.81 10.06
CA SER A 523 13.87 -0.65 9.37
C SER A 523 14.34 -0.61 7.93
N GLY A 524 13.45 -0.90 7.00
CA GLY A 524 13.74 -0.94 5.56
C GLY A 524 13.52 -2.31 4.91
N PRO A 525 13.92 -2.48 3.64
CA PRO A 525 13.84 -3.75 2.93
C PRO A 525 14.89 -4.75 3.43
N VAL A 526 14.57 -6.04 3.35
CA VAL A 526 15.50 -7.15 3.59
C VAL A 526 15.90 -7.74 2.24
N ASN A 527 17.17 -8.07 2.03
CA ASN A 527 17.61 -8.80 0.85
C ASN A 527 17.99 -10.24 1.19
N VAL A 528 17.51 -11.20 0.42
CA VAL A 528 17.81 -12.63 0.56
C VAL A 528 18.58 -13.09 -0.67
N HIS A 529 19.86 -13.40 -0.48
CA HIS A 529 20.72 -13.98 -1.50
C HIS A 529 20.64 -15.50 -1.49
N LEU A 530 20.22 -16.10 -2.60
CA LEU A 530 20.05 -17.53 -2.76
C LEU A 530 20.95 -18.10 -3.87
N GLU A 531 21.72 -19.10 -3.54
CA GLU A 531 22.37 -19.95 -4.53
C GLU A 531 21.45 -21.11 -4.88
N THR A 532 21.05 -21.20 -6.14
CA THR A 532 19.99 -22.12 -6.57
C THR A 532 20.43 -23.01 -7.72
N VAL A 533 19.78 -24.16 -7.86
CA VAL A 533 19.88 -25.04 -9.03
C VAL A 533 18.49 -25.46 -9.46
N LEU A 534 18.21 -25.33 -10.75
CA LEU A 534 16.93 -25.75 -11.34
C LEU A 534 17.13 -26.94 -12.27
N ASP A 535 16.17 -27.86 -12.30
CA ASP A 535 16.07 -28.97 -13.28
C ASP A 535 15.27 -28.59 -14.53
N ALA A 536 14.96 -27.29 -14.66
CA ALA A 536 14.13 -26.69 -15.70
C ALA A 536 14.82 -25.43 -16.24
N THR A 537 14.27 -24.84 -17.30
CA THR A 537 14.82 -23.61 -17.94
C THR A 537 14.29 -22.34 -17.31
N ASP A 538 13.38 -22.43 -16.34
CA ASP A 538 12.96 -21.34 -15.47
C ASP A 538 12.44 -21.87 -14.12
N GLY A 539 12.21 -20.96 -13.17
CA GLY A 539 11.67 -21.24 -11.84
C GLY A 539 11.18 -19.96 -11.16
N PHE A 540 10.50 -20.12 -10.05
CA PHE A 540 9.98 -18.98 -9.27
C PHE A 540 10.27 -19.21 -7.80
N TRP A 541 10.83 -18.19 -7.16
CA TRP A 541 11.17 -18.20 -5.75
C TRP A 541 10.40 -17.12 -5.01
N SER A 542 9.89 -17.45 -3.83
CA SER A 542 9.31 -16.52 -2.88
C SER A 542 9.98 -16.68 -1.54
N VAL A 543 10.16 -15.58 -0.84
CA VAL A 543 10.75 -15.54 0.50
C VAL A 543 9.84 -14.77 1.45
N SER A 544 9.77 -15.21 2.71
CA SER A 544 9.20 -14.40 3.79
C SER A 544 10.22 -14.22 4.91
N VAL A 545 10.12 -13.08 5.59
CA VAL A 545 10.89 -12.77 6.80
C VAL A 545 9.90 -12.67 7.95
N ASN A 546 10.10 -13.47 8.98
CA ASN A 546 9.12 -13.66 10.04
C ASN A 546 9.72 -13.38 11.43
N ASP A 547 8.88 -12.88 12.33
CA ASP A 547 9.11 -12.85 13.77
C ASP A 547 8.58 -14.15 14.41
N VAL A 548 9.46 -14.92 15.01
CA VAL A 548 9.10 -16.16 15.73
C VAL A 548 9.13 -15.92 17.23
N ALA A 549 7.94 -15.92 17.83
CA ALA A 549 7.75 -15.76 19.27
C ALA A 549 8.25 -16.98 20.08
N PRO A 550 8.52 -16.84 21.38
CA PRO A 550 8.96 -17.96 22.24
C PRO A 550 7.99 -19.13 22.31
N ASP A 551 6.70 -18.93 22.02
CA ASP A 551 5.68 -19.98 21.95
C ASP A 551 5.67 -20.73 20.59
N GLY A 552 6.54 -20.33 19.67
CA GLY A 552 6.69 -20.90 18.33
C GLY A 552 5.75 -20.32 17.28
N ARG A 553 4.88 -19.36 17.60
CA ARG A 553 4.07 -18.63 16.61
C ARG A 553 5.00 -17.85 15.71
N SER A 554 4.78 -17.96 14.41
CA SER A 554 5.54 -17.31 13.35
C SER A 554 4.68 -16.25 12.67
N THR A 555 5.10 -14.99 12.73
CA THR A 555 4.38 -13.85 12.15
C THR A 555 5.19 -13.28 10.98
N VAL A 556 4.63 -13.31 9.77
CA VAL A 556 5.28 -12.70 8.60
C VAL A 556 5.38 -11.20 8.79
N LEU A 557 6.58 -10.65 8.65
CA LEU A 557 6.86 -9.21 8.67
C LEU A 557 6.85 -8.63 7.25
N THR A 558 7.53 -9.32 6.33
CA THR A 558 7.65 -8.88 4.94
C THR A 558 7.90 -10.06 4.00
N THR A 559 7.68 -9.87 2.70
CA THR A 559 7.84 -10.89 1.66
C THR A 559 8.48 -10.32 0.41
N GLY A 560 9.10 -11.20 -0.38
CA GLY A 560 9.66 -10.89 -1.70
C GLY A 560 9.57 -12.09 -2.63
N SER A 561 9.66 -11.87 -3.93
CA SER A 561 9.65 -12.95 -4.92
C SER A 561 10.42 -12.58 -6.18
N LEU A 562 10.84 -13.61 -6.95
CA LEU A 562 11.55 -13.41 -8.21
C LEU A 562 11.41 -14.63 -9.12
N VAL A 563 11.13 -14.36 -10.40
CA VAL A 563 11.29 -15.35 -11.49
C VAL A 563 12.77 -15.49 -11.81
N SER A 564 13.28 -16.70 -11.79
CA SER A 564 14.74 -16.97 -11.88
C SER A 564 15.40 -16.41 -13.12
N SER A 565 14.73 -16.45 -14.28
CA SER A 565 15.26 -15.89 -15.52
C SER A 565 15.27 -14.36 -15.55
N LEU A 566 14.49 -13.68 -14.70
CA LEU A 566 14.41 -12.21 -14.60
C LEU A 566 15.32 -11.64 -13.50
N ARG A 567 16.42 -12.33 -13.17
CA ARG A 567 17.37 -11.97 -12.12
C ARG A 567 18.36 -10.85 -12.47
N ALA A 568 18.26 -10.26 -13.67
CA ALA A 568 19.10 -9.11 -14.02
C ALA A 568 18.77 -7.92 -13.10
N ILE A 569 19.80 -7.32 -12.50
CA ILE A 569 19.67 -6.23 -11.53
C ILE A 569 20.20 -4.94 -12.13
N GLU A 570 19.54 -3.81 -11.84
CA GLU A 570 19.97 -2.46 -12.17
C GLU A 570 20.68 -1.85 -10.94
N ASP A 571 22.02 -1.91 -10.93
CA ASP A 571 22.85 -1.45 -9.81
C ASP A 571 22.63 0.04 -9.48
N SER A 572 22.32 0.87 -10.49
CA SER A 572 22.08 2.31 -10.30
C SER A 572 20.83 2.63 -9.49
N LYS A 573 19.90 1.68 -9.39
CA LYS A 573 18.68 1.78 -8.58
C LYS A 573 18.72 0.90 -7.33
N SER A 574 19.80 0.15 -7.15
CA SER A 574 20.00 -0.74 -6.00
C SER A 574 20.76 -0.04 -4.89
N THR A 575 20.62 -0.52 -3.67
CA THR A 575 21.42 -0.09 -2.53
C THR A 575 22.32 -1.22 -2.04
N PHE A 576 23.47 -0.84 -1.48
CA PHE A 576 24.51 -1.80 -1.09
C PHE A 576 24.87 -1.66 0.38
N THR A 577 25.27 -2.76 0.99
CA THR A 577 25.90 -2.79 2.30
C THR A 577 27.33 -2.27 2.23
N ALA A 578 27.96 -2.03 3.38
CA ALA A 578 29.37 -1.66 3.46
C ALA A 578 30.31 -2.72 2.88
N ASP A 579 29.89 -4.00 2.88
CA ASP A 579 30.66 -5.12 2.34
C ASP A 579 30.42 -5.35 0.83
N GLY A 580 29.54 -4.59 0.21
CA GLY A 580 29.24 -4.64 -1.22
C GLY A 580 28.15 -5.65 -1.62
N ASP A 581 27.47 -6.27 -0.66
CA ASP A 581 26.27 -7.06 -0.94
C ASP A 581 25.06 -6.15 -1.19
N TYR A 582 24.02 -6.65 -1.84
CA TYR A 582 22.78 -5.88 -1.97
C TYR A 582 22.09 -5.73 -0.60
N ALA A 583 21.83 -4.51 -0.20
CA ALA A 583 20.87 -4.16 0.85
C ALA A 583 19.44 -4.16 0.28
N GLN A 584 19.30 -3.65 -0.96
CA GLN A 584 18.09 -3.76 -1.76
C GLN A 584 18.48 -3.92 -3.24
N ALA A 585 18.16 -5.05 -3.83
CA ALA A 585 18.33 -5.32 -5.25
C ALA A 585 17.13 -4.76 -6.03
N HIS A 586 17.38 -4.15 -7.20
CA HIS A 586 16.34 -3.67 -8.11
C HIS A 586 16.33 -4.49 -9.40
N PRO A 587 15.48 -5.53 -9.53
CA PRO A 587 15.43 -6.34 -10.73
C PRO A 587 14.87 -5.56 -11.92
N VAL A 588 15.42 -5.78 -13.12
CA VAL A 588 15.06 -5.05 -14.36
C VAL A 588 13.66 -5.42 -14.84
N LEU A 589 13.25 -6.67 -14.70
CA LEU A 589 11.93 -7.22 -15.04
C LEU A 589 11.48 -6.98 -16.50
N THR A 590 12.42 -7.03 -17.47
CA THR A 590 12.11 -7.02 -18.89
C THR A 590 12.42 -8.37 -19.53
N LEU A 591 11.71 -8.72 -20.60
CA LEU A 591 12.00 -9.95 -21.34
C LEU A 591 13.36 -9.88 -22.07
N GLU A 592 13.79 -8.67 -22.47
CA GLU A 592 15.10 -8.44 -23.08
C GLU A 592 16.25 -8.71 -22.09
N SER A 593 16.06 -8.37 -20.80
CA SER A 593 17.05 -8.60 -19.74
C SER A 593 17.09 -10.03 -19.24
N ARG A 594 16.23 -10.90 -19.74
CA ARG A 594 16.13 -12.30 -19.33
C ARG A 594 17.47 -13.01 -19.46
N GLN A 595 17.92 -13.64 -18.38
CA GLN A 595 19.14 -14.44 -18.35
C GLN A 595 18.76 -15.93 -18.36
N PRO A 596 19.14 -16.69 -19.40
CA PRO A 596 18.77 -18.09 -19.49
C PRO A 596 19.23 -18.92 -18.29
N ILE A 597 18.39 -19.83 -17.85
CA ILE A 597 18.73 -20.84 -16.84
C ILE A 597 19.23 -22.10 -17.58
N VAL A 598 20.37 -22.60 -17.15
CA VAL A 598 20.91 -23.87 -17.64
C VAL A 598 20.59 -24.94 -16.59
N PRO A 599 19.74 -25.95 -16.92
CA PRO A 599 19.37 -26.99 -15.96
C PRO A 599 20.60 -27.67 -15.34
N GLY A 600 20.56 -27.84 -14.02
CA GLY A 600 21.65 -28.46 -13.26
C GLY A 600 22.85 -27.55 -12.96
N GLN A 601 22.86 -26.28 -13.41
CA GLN A 601 23.92 -25.32 -13.11
C GLN A 601 23.53 -24.37 -11.99
N PRO A 602 24.48 -23.95 -11.13
CA PRO A 602 24.25 -22.95 -10.10
C PRO A 602 23.78 -21.61 -10.69
N THR A 603 22.84 -20.97 -10.02
CA THR A 603 22.28 -19.66 -10.37
C THR A 603 22.05 -18.87 -9.10
N ALA A 604 22.71 -17.73 -8.96
CA ALA A 604 22.52 -16.80 -7.86
C ALA A 604 21.29 -15.90 -8.10
N LEU A 605 20.53 -15.64 -7.04
CA LEU A 605 19.37 -14.76 -7.03
C LEU A 605 19.46 -13.82 -5.83
N ASP A 606 19.16 -12.55 -6.03
CA ASP A 606 18.96 -11.58 -4.96
C ASP A 606 17.50 -11.17 -4.95
N ILE A 607 16.81 -11.47 -3.85
CA ILE A 607 15.36 -11.25 -3.69
C ILE A 607 15.17 -10.22 -2.58
N SER A 608 14.86 -8.99 -2.95
CA SER A 608 14.49 -7.97 -1.99
C SER A 608 13.03 -8.11 -1.59
N THR A 609 12.78 -7.95 -0.29
CA THR A 609 11.41 -7.90 0.25
C THR A 609 10.84 -6.49 0.17
N LEU A 610 9.54 -6.36 0.41
CA LEU A 610 8.93 -5.06 0.68
C LEU A 610 9.57 -4.41 1.91
N PRO A 611 9.61 -3.07 2.01
CA PRO A 611 10.13 -2.39 3.19
C PRO A 611 9.27 -2.71 4.42
N THR A 612 9.89 -2.73 5.60
CA THR A 612 9.22 -3.02 6.87
C THR A 612 9.80 -2.19 8.01
N GLU A 613 8.97 -1.91 9.01
CA GLU A 613 9.39 -1.42 10.32
C GLU A 613 8.91 -2.44 11.35
N ALA A 614 9.83 -3.11 12.03
CA ALA A 614 9.49 -4.18 12.97
C ALA A 614 10.42 -4.17 14.18
N VAL A 615 9.95 -4.68 15.32
CA VAL A 615 10.77 -4.91 16.51
C VAL A 615 10.64 -6.34 16.98
N LEU A 616 11.77 -7.04 16.99
CA LEU A 616 11.88 -8.35 17.64
C LEU A 616 12.05 -8.13 19.14
N GLN A 617 11.14 -8.68 19.94
CA GLN A 617 11.21 -8.61 21.40
C GLN A 617 12.25 -9.62 21.96
N PRO A 618 12.80 -9.39 23.15
CA PRO A 618 13.72 -10.34 23.78
C PRO A 618 13.14 -11.76 23.85
N GLY A 619 13.91 -12.75 23.40
CA GLY A 619 13.49 -14.14 23.26
C GLY A 619 12.86 -14.50 21.91
N HIS A 620 12.47 -13.52 21.09
CA HIS A 620 12.03 -13.73 19.73
C HIS A 620 13.21 -14.07 18.80
N ARG A 621 12.90 -14.58 17.62
CA ARG A 621 13.87 -14.99 16.61
C ARG A 621 13.46 -14.47 15.23
N ILE A 622 14.43 -14.14 14.39
CA ILE A 622 14.18 -13.92 12.97
C ILE A 622 14.17 -15.26 12.24
N ARG A 623 13.24 -15.42 11.31
CA ARG A 623 13.17 -16.57 10.41
C ARG A 623 13.05 -16.12 8.98
N VAL A 624 13.80 -16.75 8.09
CA VAL A 624 13.64 -16.64 6.64
C VAL A 624 13.06 -17.96 6.13
N ASP A 625 11.96 -17.87 5.41
CA ASP A 625 11.37 -19.00 4.71
C ASP A 625 11.56 -18.87 3.22
N VAL A 626 11.78 -19.98 2.54
CA VAL A 626 11.99 -20.06 1.10
C VAL A 626 10.99 -21.03 0.49
N TYR A 627 10.25 -20.55 -0.52
CA TYR A 627 9.19 -21.29 -1.21
C TYR A 627 9.41 -21.29 -2.73
N ALA A 628 8.79 -22.26 -3.42
CA ALA A 628 8.78 -22.35 -4.89
C ALA A 628 7.47 -21.85 -5.52
N ALA A 629 6.64 -21.15 -4.77
CA ALA A 629 5.35 -20.60 -5.21
C ALA A 629 4.90 -19.46 -4.29
N SER A 630 4.07 -18.55 -4.82
CA SER A 630 3.48 -17.43 -4.08
C SER A 630 1.98 -17.25 -4.42
N VAL A 631 1.31 -18.32 -4.81
CA VAL A 631 -0.13 -18.25 -5.16
C VAL A 631 -0.96 -18.14 -3.87
N PRO A 632 -1.95 -17.21 -3.82
CA PRO A 632 -2.54 -16.44 -4.91
C PRO A 632 -1.89 -15.05 -5.15
N ARG A 633 -0.85 -14.65 -4.40
CA ARG A 633 -0.26 -13.31 -4.60
C ARG A 633 0.19 -13.12 -6.04
N SER A 634 1.01 -14.04 -6.54
CA SER A 634 1.52 -13.96 -7.90
C SER A 634 1.71 -15.34 -8.54
N LEU A 635 1.67 -15.34 -9.87
CA LEU A 635 1.87 -16.49 -10.72
C LEU A 635 2.78 -16.11 -11.89
N PRO A 636 3.88 -16.82 -12.19
CA PRO A 636 4.70 -16.55 -13.37
C PRO A 636 3.86 -16.50 -14.65
N LEU A 637 4.34 -15.77 -15.66
CA LEU A 637 3.74 -15.77 -16.99
C LEU A 637 3.58 -17.18 -17.54
N GLY A 638 2.54 -17.43 -18.33
CA GLY A 638 2.28 -18.74 -18.95
C GLY A 638 3.51 -19.38 -19.59
N PRO A 639 4.28 -18.66 -20.44
CA PRO A 639 5.55 -19.20 -20.99
C PRO A 639 6.55 -19.65 -19.92
N MET A 640 6.74 -18.88 -18.85
CA MET A 640 7.66 -19.22 -17.77
C MET A 640 7.19 -20.39 -16.93
N LEU A 641 5.87 -20.52 -16.74
CA LEU A 641 5.27 -21.71 -16.11
C LEU A 641 5.54 -22.98 -16.94
N VAL A 642 5.38 -22.90 -18.26
CA VAL A 642 5.70 -24.00 -19.17
C VAL A 642 7.19 -24.36 -19.09
N GLU A 643 8.08 -23.38 -19.10
CA GLU A 643 9.53 -23.57 -18.97
C GLU A 643 9.94 -24.16 -17.61
N SER A 644 9.26 -23.78 -16.52
CA SER A 644 9.51 -24.34 -15.19
C SER A 644 9.05 -25.79 -15.07
N GLY A 645 7.99 -26.16 -15.84
CA GLY A 645 7.32 -27.44 -15.74
C GLY A 645 6.80 -27.74 -14.32
N LEU A 646 6.71 -26.74 -13.46
CA LEU A 646 6.36 -26.86 -12.03
C LEU A 646 7.25 -27.90 -11.31
N ARG A 647 8.52 -28.03 -11.74
CA ARG A 647 9.47 -28.98 -11.15
C ARG A 647 9.93 -28.50 -9.78
N PRO A 648 10.33 -29.43 -8.90
CA PRO A 648 11.05 -29.07 -7.68
C PRO A 648 12.31 -28.24 -8.00
N GLN A 649 12.62 -27.31 -7.10
CA GLN A 649 13.75 -26.40 -7.16
C GLN A 649 14.72 -26.68 -6.02
N HIS A 650 15.98 -26.40 -6.21
CA HIS A 650 17.02 -26.74 -5.26
C HIS A 650 17.72 -25.48 -4.75
N LEU A 651 17.83 -25.37 -3.44
CA LEU A 651 18.65 -24.39 -2.74
C LEU A 651 20.01 -25.03 -2.40
N GLU A 652 21.09 -24.39 -2.82
CA GLU A 652 22.45 -24.80 -2.51
C GLU A 652 22.97 -24.05 -1.29
N LEU A 653 23.37 -24.80 -0.27
CA LEU A 653 24.06 -24.29 0.89
C LEU A 653 25.55 -24.68 0.78
N ASN A 654 26.30 -23.84 0.06
CA ASN A 654 27.70 -24.12 -0.30
C ASN A 654 28.65 -23.17 0.44
N PRO A 655 29.66 -23.69 1.19
CA PRO A 655 30.64 -22.83 1.86
C PRO A 655 31.38 -21.83 0.95
N ALA A 656 31.60 -22.22 -0.32
CA ALA A 656 32.33 -21.39 -1.29
C ALA A 656 31.45 -20.31 -1.96
N ALA A 657 30.12 -20.49 -1.95
CA ALA A 657 29.12 -19.56 -2.44
C ALA A 657 27.91 -19.66 -1.51
N PRO A 658 27.93 -19.01 -0.35
CA PRO A 658 26.89 -19.20 0.65
C PRO A 658 25.64 -18.40 0.35
N SER A 659 24.45 -19.00 0.59
CA SER A 659 23.19 -18.27 0.67
C SER A 659 23.09 -17.52 2.00
N PHE A 660 22.57 -16.29 1.99
CA PHE A 660 22.49 -15.44 3.19
C PHE A 660 21.32 -14.46 3.11
N VAL A 661 21.01 -13.86 4.26
CA VAL A 661 20.10 -12.73 4.36
C VAL A 661 20.84 -11.50 4.88
N THR A 662 20.49 -10.33 4.35
CA THR A 662 20.96 -9.02 4.80
C THR A 662 19.82 -8.30 5.50
N LEU A 663 19.94 -8.06 6.80
CA LEU A 663 18.92 -7.46 7.67
C LEU A 663 19.24 -5.99 7.98
N PRO A 664 18.33 -5.03 7.74
CA PRO A 664 18.52 -3.62 8.07
C PRO A 664 18.24 -3.37 9.57
N VAL A 665 19.24 -3.50 10.42
CA VAL A 665 19.12 -3.31 11.88
C VAL A 665 19.33 -1.84 12.22
N ALA A 666 18.29 -1.17 12.75
CA ALA A 666 18.37 0.21 13.20
C ALA A 666 19.09 0.30 14.56
N LYS A 667 19.87 1.39 14.75
CA LYS A 667 20.61 1.67 15.99
C LYS A 667 19.77 2.44 17.00
#